data_99d9b114c5d6c70642cbed541adf5d21
#
_entry.id   99d9b114c5d6c70642cbed541adf5d21
#
_cell.length_a   1.000
_cell.length_b   1.000
_cell.length_c   1.000
_cell.angle_alpha   90.00
_cell.angle_beta   90.00
_cell.angle_gamma   90.00
#
_symmetry.space_group_name_H-M   'P 1'
#
loop_
_entity.id
_entity.type
_entity.pdbx_description
1 polymer ?
#
loop_
_entity_poly.entity_id
_entity_poly.type
_entity_poly.pdbx_seq_one_letter_code
_entity_poly.pdbx_strand_id
1 'polypeptide(L)'
;MTATVHGTAEVELAIGGMTCASCAARVEKKLNRMDGVEATVNYATEKAKISYRDDEVSVRDLIATVEATGYTATEPPPPRTRTEPGDAGTGEEGGLRTLRQRLVTAVVLSVPVVAMAMVPALQIEYWQWLSLTLAAPVVTYAAWPFHRAALTNARHGAATMDTLVSVGTSAAFLWSLWALFFGTAGEPGMTHGFEPTITRTDGAGNIYLEAAAGVTAFILAGRYFEARSKRRAGAALKALMELGAKDVTVLRGGGERLVPVAELAVGDRFLVRPGEKIATDGTVVEGSSAVDASMLTGESVPVEVSVGDPVTGATLNAGGRLVVEARRVGADTQLARMAKLVEDAQNGKAAAQRLADRISAVFVPAVMVLAVGTLGFWLGSGAGWTAAFTAAVAVLIIACPCALGLATPTALMVGTGRGAQLGILIKGPEVLENTRRADTIVLDKTGTVTTGRMTLLGVHTAEGTDESEALRLAGALEHASEHPIAQAVATGAAERVGALPAPEDFVNVPGLGVRGVVAGHAVLVGRERLLAEWSIVLPAELERAGTEAEAAGRTVIVVAWDGEARAVLEVADAVRPTSAEAVRRLRALGLTPILLTGDNKAVAEAVAAEVGIERVVAEVMPEDKVDVVRRLQEEGRTVAMVGDGVNDAAALAQADLGLAMGTGTDAAIEAGDLTLVRGDLRAAADAIRLSRRTLGTIKGNLFWAFAYNVAALPLAAAGLLNPMIAGAAMAFSSVFVVGNSLRLRGFPPAD
;
A
#
# COMPACT_ATOMS: atom_id res chain seq x y z
N MET A 1 17.41 40.91 -3.54
CA MET A 1 18.09 39.61 -3.53
C MET A 1 16.97 38.60 -3.62
N THR A 2 16.67 38.13 -4.82
CA THR A 2 15.68 37.11 -5.14
C THR A 2 16.28 35.76 -4.75
N ALA A 3 15.72 35.11 -3.73
CA ALA A 3 16.06 33.73 -3.40
C ALA A 3 15.59 32.83 -4.55
N THR A 4 16.54 32.25 -5.26
CA THR A 4 16.31 31.20 -6.24
C THR A 4 15.83 29.98 -5.47
N VAL A 5 14.61 29.55 -5.71
CA VAL A 5 14.09 28.27 -5.25
C VAL A 5 14.88 27.18 -5.98
N HIS A 6 15.79 26.51 -5.28
CA HIS A 6 16.54 25.37 -5.82
C HIS A 6 15.55 24.22 -6.05
N GLY A 7 15.39 23.79 -7.32
CA GLY A 7 14.54 22.68 -7.69
C GLY A 7 15.19 21.37 -7.25
N THR A 8 14.50 20.58 -6.41
CA THR A 8 14.81 19.17 -6.19
C THR A 8 14.12 18.36 -7.27
N ALA A 9 14.89 17.62 -8.06
CA ALA A 9 14.38 16.66 -9.04
C ALA A 9 14.28 15.26 -8.42
N GLU A 10 13.32 14.47 -8.88
CA GLU A 10 13.19 13.06 -8.50
C GLU A 10 13.42 12.17 -9.71
N VAL A 11 14.15 11.07 -9.51
CA VAL A 11 14.34 10.03 -10.51
C VAL A 11 14.21 8.65 -9.88
N GLU A 12 13.62 7.72 -10.60
CA GLU A 12 13.60 6.31 -10.25
C GLU A 12 14.56 5.55 -11.16
N LEU A 13 15.46 4.74 -10.59
CA LEU A 13 16.39 3.89 -11.34
C LEU A 13 16.11 2.42 -11.06
N ALA A 14 16.06 1.60 -12.11
CA ALA A 14 16.04 0.15 -11.98
C ALA A 14 17.46 -0.35 -11.71
N ILE A 15 17.67 -1.07 -10.59
CA ILE A 15 18.98 -1.54 -10.13
C ILE A 15 19.10 -3.05 -10.34
N GLY A 16 19.92 -3.46 -11.29
CA GLY A 16 20.13 -4.88 -11.57
C GLY A 16 21.32 -5.46 -10.79
N GLY A 17 21.24 -6.78 -10.48
CA GLY A 17 22.32 -7.53 -9.85
C GLY A 17 22.32 -7.52 -8.32
N MET A 18 21.35 -6.91 -7.67
CA MET A 18 21.18 -7.02 -6.21
C MET A 18 20.68 -8.42 -5.85
N THR A 19 21.34 -9.06 -4.87
CA THR A 19 21.03 -10.42 -4.44
C THR A 19 20.52 -10.51 -3.01
N CYS A 20 20.63 -9.41 -2.23
CA CYS A 20 20.21 -9.37 -0.84
C CYS A 20 20.03 -7.91 -0.35
N ALA A 21 19.41 -7.74 0.82
CA ALA A 21 19.20 -6.44 1.45
C ALA A 21 20.51 -5.67 1.71
N SER A 22 21.62 -6.37 2.01
CA SER A 22 22.93 -5.73 2.20
C SER A 22 23.47 -5.09 0.91
N CYS A 23 23.10 -5.63 -0.27
CA CYS A 23 23.42 -5.04 -1.56
C CYS A 23 22.70 -3.70 -1.74
N ALA A 24 21.38 -3.67 -1.46
CA ALA A 24 20.57 -2.46 -1.53
C ALA A 24 21.08 -1.37 -0.56
N ALA A 25 21.35 -1.74 0.69
CA ALA A 25 21.87 -0.82 1.70
C ALA A 25 23.23 -0.21 1.28
N ARG A 26 24.04 -0.96 0.55
CA ARG A 26 25.33 -0.47 0.04
C ARG A 26 25.16 0.55 -1.08
N VAL A 27 24.29 0.26 -2.06
CA VAL A 27 23.99 1.21 -3.14
C VAL A 27 23.42 2.50 -2.55
N GLU A 28 22.43 2.39 -1.65
CA GLU A 28 21.82 3.50 -0.93
C GLU A 28 22.85 4.36 -0.17
N LYS A 29 23.75 3.72 0.61
CA LYS A 29 24.82 4.42 1.32
C LYS A 29 25.77 5.16 0.39
N LYS A 30 26.01 4.66 -0.81
CA LYS A 30 26.91 5.31 -1.77
C LYS A 30 26.22 6.50 -2.44
N LEU A 31 24.97 6.36 -2.83
CA LEU A 31 24.18 7.46 -3.38
C LEU A 31 24.00 8.59 -2.35
N ASN A 32 23.66 8.27 -1.10
CA ASN A 32 23.51 9.24 0.00
C ASN A 32 24.83 9.86 0.49
N ARG A 33 25.96 9.53 -0.11
CA ARG A 33 27.24 10.22 0.11
C ARG A 33 27.53 11.32 -0.90
N MET A 34 26.73 11.40 -1.95
CA MET A 34 26.80 12.48 -2.91
C MET A 34 26.09 13.70 -2.31
N ASP A 35 26.69 14.87 -2.41
CA ASP A 35 26.11 16.11 -1.91
C ASP A 35 24.81 16.42 -2.67
N GLY A 36 23.76 16.79 -1.94
CA GLY A 36 22.44 17.08 -2.53
C GLY A 36 21.64 15.88 -3.03
N VAL A 37 22.02 14.66 -2.65
CA VAL A 37 21.30 13.42 -3.04
C VAL A 37 20.71 12.73 -1.82
N GLU A 38 19.42 12.43 -1.89
CA GLU A 38 18.70 11.56 -0.97
C GLU A 38 18.11 10.37 -1.72
N ALA A 39 18.59 9.17 -1.43
CA ALA A 39 18.24 7.96 -2.13
C ALA A 39 17.72 6.89 -1.18
N THR A 40 16.67 6.19 -1.58
CA THR A 40 16.17 4.96 -0.95
C THR A 40 16.20 3.83 -1.96
N VAL A 41 16.89 2.73 -1.63
CA VAL A 41 17.01 1.57 -2.51
C VAL A 41 16.24 0.39 -1.95
N ASN A 42 15.29 -0.11 -2.72
CA ASN A 42 14.48 -1.25 -2.32
C ASN A 42 14.92 -2.53 -3.06
N TYR A 43 15.37 -3.52 -2.29
CA TYR A 43 15.77 -4.82 -2.82
C TYR A 43 14.59 -5.60 -3.43
N ALA A 44 13.37 -5.44 -2.91
CA ALA A 44 12.22 -6.25 -3.34
C ALA A 44 11.68 -5.82 -4.71
N THR A 45 11.69 -4.51 -4.97
CA THR A 45 11.24 -3.93 -6.24
C THR A 45 12.40 -3.74 -7.22
N GLU A 46 13.66 -3.93 -6.77
CA GLU A 46 14.88 -3.68 -7.53
C GLU A 46 14.99 -2.24 -8.05
N LYS A 47 14.40 -1.28 -7.32
CA LYS A 47 14.34 0.14 -7.68
C LYS A 47 15.05 1.01 -6.65
N ALA A 48 15.63 2.12 -7.13
CA ALA A 48 16.13 3.21 -6.31
C ALA A 48 15.29 4.46 -6.60
N LYS A 49 14.62 5.02 -5.57
CA LYS A 49 14.01 6.35 -5.64
C LYS A 49 15.04 7.36 -5.12
N ILE A 50 15.32 8.37 -5.92
CA ILE A 50 16.41 9.32 -5.67
C ILE A 50 15.85 10.73 -5.86
N SER A 51 15.93 11.54 -4.79
CA SER A 51 15.72 12.98 -4.84
C SER A 51 17.10 13.65 -4.88
N TYR A 52 17.33 14.56 -5.81
CA TYR A 52 18.62 15.18 -6.02
C TYR A 52 18.48 16.62 -6.51
N ARG A 53 19.53 17.42 -6.31
CA ARG A 53 19.61 18.77 -6.88
C ARG A 53 20.12 18.69 -8.31
N ASP A 54 19.29 19.06 -9.27
CA ASP A 54 19.59 18.99 -10.70
C ASP A 54 20.67 19.95 -11.20
N ASP A 55 20.95 20.99 -10.40
CA ASP A 55 22.04 21.93 -10.62
C ASP A 55 23.45 21.39 -10.21
N GLU A 56 23.50 20.36 -9.36
CA GLU A 56 24.74 19.78 -8.83
C GLU A 56 25.01 18.35 -9.33
N VAL A 57 23.99 17.56 -9.54
CA VAL A 57 24.10 16.12 -9.85
C VAL A 57 23.23 15.77 -11.05
N SER A 58 23.79 15.08 -12.03
CA SER A 58 23.03 14.56 -13.17
C SER A 58 22.61 13.09 -12.97
N VAL A 59 21.56 12.66 -13.66
CA VAL A 59 21.13 11.25 -13.65
C VAL A 59 22.26 10.29 -14.07
N ARG A 60 23.15 10.73 -14.97
CA ARG A 60 24.34 9.97 -15.38
C ARG A 60 25.31 9.74 -14.23
N ASP A 61 25.49 10.73 -13.35
CA ASP A 61 26.38 10.61 -12.17
C ASP A 61 25.78 9.63 -11.15
N LEU A 62 24.46 9.61 -11.00
CA LEU A 62 23.75 8.66 -10.17
C LEU A 62 23.94 7.23 -10.70
N ILE A 63 23.74 7.01 -12.00
CA ILE A 63 23.97 5.73 -12.66
C ILE A 63 25.43 5.28 -12.51
N ALA A 64 26.39 6.14 -12.82
CA ALA A 64 27.82 5.86 -12.68
C ALA A 64 28.21 5.50 -11.23
N THR A 65 27.59 6.17 -10.23
CA THR A 65 27.81 5.85 -8.81
C THR A 65 27.31 4.46 -8.45
N VAL A 66 26.16 4.04 -8.97
CA VAL A 66 25.65 2.67 -8.78
C VAL A 66 26.58 1.66 -9.47
N GLU A 67 26.98 1.91 -10.71
CA GLU A 67 27.86 1.02 -11.47
C GLU A 67 29.23 0.87 -10.81
N ALA A 68 29.77 1.93 -10.24
CA ALA A 68 31.02 1.90 -9.45
C ALA A 68 30.93 0.99 -8.21
N THR A 69 29.72 0.62 -7.75
CA THR A 69 29.51 -0.34 -6.67
C THR A 69 29.38 -1.80 -7.15
N GLY A 70 29.42 -2.02 -8.47
CA GLY A 70 29.35 -3.35 -9.08
C GLY A 70 27.94 -3.81 -9.45
N TYR A 71 26.95 -2.90 -9.48
CA TYR A 71 25.57 -3.14 -9.89
C TYR A 71 25.27 -2.39 -11.19
N THR A 72 24.21 -2.73 -11.87
CA THR A 72 23.74 -2.00 -13.04
C THR A 72 22.59 -1.07 -12.65
N ALA A 73 22.53 0.11 -13.27
CA ALA A 73 21.42 1.03 -13.12
C ALA A 73 20.94 1.50 -14.48
N THR A 74 19.63 1.56 -14.66
CA THR A 74 18.99 2.08 -15.87
C THR A 74 17.78 2.90 -15.51
N GLU A 75 17.53 3.97 -16.26
CA GLU A 75 16.23 4.65 -16.17
C GLU A 75 15.14 3.70 -16.68
N PRO A 76 13.99 3.60 -15.98
CA PRO A 76 12.85 2.90 -16.53
C PRO A 76 12.46 3.54 -17.86
N PRO A 77 12.19 2.75 -18.91
CA PRO A 77 11.73 3.33 -20.16
C PRO A 77 10.43 4.11 -19.91
N PRO A 78 10.26 5.28 -20.52
CA PRO A 78 9.01 6.04 -20.43
C PRO A 78 7.84 5.16 -20.84
N PRO A 79 6.62 5.34 -20.29
CA PRO A 79 5.46 4.55 -20.64
C PRO A 79 5.28 4.58 -22.15
N ARG A 80 5.57 3.48 -22.83
CA ARG A 80 5.48 3.38 -24.28
C ARG A 80 4.00 3.34 -24.68
N THR A 81 3.60 4.23 -25.55
CA THR A 81 2.28 4.30 -26.18
C THR A 81 2.01 3.15 -27.18
N ARG A 82 2.96 2.25 -27.39
CA ARG A 82 2.82 1.05 -28.23
C ARG A 82 3.42 -0.15 -27.53
N THR A 83 2.58 -1.01 -27.01
CA THR A 83 2.98 -2.37 -26.62
C THR A 83 2.89 -3.23 -27.88
N GLU A 84 4.01 -3.47 -28.53
CA GLU A 84 4.09 -4.65 -29.38
C GLU A 84 4.03 -5.88 -28.45
N PRO A 85 3.20 -6.88 -28.75
CA PRO A 85 3.09 -8.07 -27.92
C PRO A 85 4.38 -8.89 -28.04
N GLY A 86 5.36 -8.70 -27.16
CA GLY A 86 6.56 -9.51 -27.14
C GLY A 86 7.71 -9.10 -26.20
N ASP A 87 7.86 -7.85 -25.81
CA ASP A 87 9.17 -7.42 -25.28
C ASP A 87 9.24 -7.01 -23.79
N ALA A 88 8.14 -6.70 -23.13
CA ALA A 88 8.15 -6.30 -21.71
C ALA A 88 8.18 -7.47 -20.71
N GLY A 89 7.86 -8.69 -21.16
CA GLY A 89 7.85 -9.91 -20.32
C GLY A 89 9.13 -10.73 -20.36
N THR A 90 10.03 -10.51 -21.31
CA THR A 90 11.16 -11.39 -21.61
C THR A 90 12.29 -11.33 -20.57
N GLY A 91 12.54 -10.18 -19.95
CA GLY A 91 13.62 -10.00 -18.98
C GLY A 91 13.33 -10.70 -17.63
N GLU A 92 12.18 -10.44 -17.03
CA GLU A 92 11.79 -11.03 -15.74
C GLU A 92 11.37 -12.51 -15.85
N GLU A 93 10.70 -12.88 -16.94
CA GLU A 93 10.40 -14.30 -17.22
C GLU A 93 11.65 -15.09 -17.48
N GLY A 94 12.65 -14.52 -18.17
CA GLY A 94 13.95 -15.14 -18.39
C GLY A 94 14.69 -15.43 -17.09
N GLY A 95 14.69 -14.50 -16.15
CA GLY A 95 15.32 -14.64 -14.83
C GLY A 95 14.73 -15.80 -14.00
N LEU A 96 13.40 -15.88 -13.90
CA LEU A 96 12.73 -16.94 -13.15
C LEU A 96 12.89 -18.32 -13.84
N ARG A 97 12.85 -18.36 -15.17
CA ARG A 97 13.10 -19.60 -15.95
C ARG A 97 14.52 -20.12 -15.71
N THR A 98 15.51 -19.24 -15.76
CA THR A 98 16.91 -19.60 -15.49
C THR A 98 17.09 -20.09 -14.06
N LEU A 99 16.49 -19.42 -13.08
CA LEU A 99 16.55 -19.84 -11.68
C LEU A 99 15.86 -21.20 -11.46
N ARG A 100 14.70 -21.43 -12.10
CA ARG A 100 14.01 -22.72 -12.10
C ARG A 100 14.85 -23.81 -12.72
N GLN A 101 15.50 -23.54 -13.86
CA GLN A 101 16.37 -24.51 -14.53
C GLN A 101 17.54 -24.91 -13.63
N ARG A 102 18.23 -23.93 -13.00
CA ARG A 102 19.32 -24.20 -12.05
C ARG A 102 18.84 -25.00 -10.84
N LEU A 103 17.66 -24.66 -10.29
CA LEU A 103 17.05 -25.39 -9.19
C LEU A 103 16.74 -26.85 -9.57
N VAL A 104 16.10 -27.06 -10.72
CA VAL A 104 15.79 -28.43 -11.20
C VAL A 104 17.06 -29.24 -11.39
N THR A 105 18.08 -28.65 -12.02
CA THR A 105 19.39 -29.29 -12.16
C THR A 105 20.01 -29.64 -10.80
N ALA A 106 19.99 -28.67 -9.86
CA ALA A 106 20.53 -28.91 -8.52
C ALA A 106 19.77 -30.01 -7.78
N VAL A 107 18.42 -30.01 -7.79
CA VAL A 107 17.61 -31.02 -7.10
C VAL A 107 17.82 -32.41 -7.72
N VAL A 108 17.71 -32.51 -9.04
CA VAL A 108 17.86 -33.81 -9.76
C VAL A 108 19.22 -34.45 -9.49
N LEU A 109 20.29 -33.67 -9.47
CA LEU A 109 21.65 -34.17 -9.25
C LEU A 109 21.99 -34.33 -7.76
N SER A 110 21.44 -33.48 -6.86
CA SER A 110 21.73 -33.55 -5.42
C SER A 110 20.98 -34.71 -4.74
N VAL A 111 19.75 -35.04 -5.17
CA VAL A 111 18.95 -36.10 -4.54
C VAL A 111 19.68 -37.44 -4.53
N PRO A 112 20.24 -37.95 -5.66
CA PRO A 112 21.04 -39.19 -5.64
C PRO A 112 22.28 -39.06 -4.76
N VAL A 113 23.00 -37.93 -4.76
CA VAL A 113 24.19 -37.71 -3.93
C VAL A 113 23.84 -37.80 -2.45
N VAL A 114 22.77 -37.13 -2.01
CA VAL A 114 22.28 -37.15 -0.64
C VAL A 114 21.78 -38.56 -0.27
N ALA A 115 21.04 -39.21 -1.17
CA ALA A 115 20.52 -40.57 -0.93
C ALA A 115 21.67 -41.58 -0.72
N MET A 116 22.70 -41.54 -1.55
CA MET A 116 23.90 -42.41 -1.41
C MET A 116 24.65 -42.08 -0.10
N ALA A 117 24.78 -40.83 0.30
CA ALA A 117 25.44 -40.46 1.53
C ALA A 117 24.64 -40.87 2.80
N MET A 118 23.28 -40.87 2.73
CA MET A 118 22.42 -41.17 3.88
C MET A 118 22.06 -42.66 4.02
N VAL A 119 22.03 -43.40 2.91
CA VAL A 119 21.55 -44.79 2.89
C VAL A 119 22.70 -45.73 2.50
N PRO A 120 23.32 -46.44 3.48
CA PRO A 120 24.46 -47.34 3.19
C PRO A 120 24.16 -48.38 2.13
N ALA A 121 22.91 -48.84 2.02
CA ALA A 121 22.50 -49.83 1.00
C ALA A 121 22.60 -49.33 -0.45
N LEU A 122 22.68 -48.00 -0.66
CA LEU A 122 22.85 -47.36 -1.97
C LEU A 122 24.33 -47.09 -2.29
N GLN A 123 25.23 -47.36 -1.36
CA GLN A 123 26.68 -47.15 -1.53
C GLN A 123 27.30 -48.31 -2.29
N ILE A 124 27.26 -48.19 -3.61
CA ILE A 124 27.92 -49.14 -4.52
C ILE A 124 29.46 -48.96 -4.48
N GLU A 125 30.24 -49.87 -5.05
CA GLU A 125 31.69 -49.92 -4.92
C GLU A 125 32.43 -48.58 -5.21
N TYR A 126 31.92 -47.77 -6.12
CA TYR A 126 32.50 -46.46 -6.50
C TYR A 126 31.52 -45.28 -6.29
N TRP A 127 30.59 -45.36 -5.34
CA TRP A 127 29.54 -44.38 -5.11
C TRP A 127 30.08 -42.96 -4.85
N GLN A 128 31.24 -42.83 -4.23
CA GLN A 128 31.88 -41.54 -3.94
C GLN A 128 32.33 -40.81 -5.21
N TRP A 129 32.81 -41.53 -6.24
CA TRP A 129 33.17 -40.98 -7.54
C TRP A 129 31.93 -40.59 -8.36
N LEU A 130 30.88 -41.40 -8.27
CA LEU A 130 29.57 -41.04 -8.84
C LEU A 130 29.02 -39.82 -8.17
N SER A 131 29.13 -39.72 -6.83
CA SER A 131 28.72 -38.53 -6.07
C SER A 131 29.49 -37.28 -6.51
N LEU A 132 30.80 -37.37 -6.76
CA LEU A 132 31.58 -36.26 -7.30
C LEU A 132 31.09 -35.83 -8.69
N THR A 133 30.82 -36.78 -9.57
CA THR A 133 30.34 -36.51 -10.93
C THR A 133 29.01 -35.78 -10.92
N LEU A 134 28.09 -36.11 -10.00
CA LEU A 134 26.81 -35.50 -9.85
C LEU A 134 26.86 -34.15 -9.08
N ALA A 135 27.72 -34.03 -8.06
CA ALA A 135 27.85 -32.82 -7.27
C ALA A 135 28.60 -31.69 -7.99
N ALA A 136 29.58 -32.02 -8.84
CA ALA A 136 30.38 -31.02 -9.54
C ALA A 136 29.54 -30.03 -10.37
N PRO A 137 28.58 -30.43 -11.21
CA PRO A 137 27.67 -29.48 -11.91
C PRO A 137 26.80 -28.65 -10.96
N VAL A 138 26.44 -29.21 -9.80
CA VAL A 138 25.64 -28.45 -8.80
C VAL A 138 26.48 -27.32 -8.22
N VAL A 139 27.70 -27.60 -7.79
CA VAL A 139 28.57 -26.60 -7.16
C VAL A 139 29.13 -25.59 -8.18
N THR A 140 29.39 -26.00 -9.42
CA THR A 140 29.93 -25.08 -10.44
C THR A 140 28.85 -24.34 -11.21
N TYR A 141 27.95 -25.05 -11.90
CA TYR A 141 26.93 -24.45 -12.77
C TYR A 141 25.73 -23.91 -11.96
N ALA A 142 25.15 -24.75 -11.08
CA ALA A 142 23.95 -24.32 -10.38
C ALA A 142 24.25 -23.23 -9.32
N ALA A 143 25.38 -23.31 -8.61
CA ALA A 143 25.84 -22.34 -7.63
C ALA A 143 26.53 -21.12 -8.25
N TRP A 144 26.71 -21.03 -9.57
CA TRP A 144 27.43 -19.94 -10.25
C TRP A 144 26.95 -18.53 -9.87
N PRO A 145 25.63 -18.24 -9.71
CA PRO A 145 25.18 -16.92 -9.28
C PRO A 145 25.78 -16.50 -7.93
N PHE A 146 25.91 -17.43 -6.98
CA PHE A 146 26.49 -17.16 -5.66
C PHE A 146 27.99 -16.87 -5.75
N HIS A 147 28.71 -17.64 -6.54
CA HIS A 147 30.17 -17.46 -6.75
C HIS A 147 30.46 -16.11 -7.43
N ARG A 148 29.69 -15.77 -8.46
CA ARG A 148 29.82 -14.50 -9.16
C ARG A 148 29.54 -13.32 -8.22
N ALA A 149 28.44 -13.38 -7.46
CA ALA A 149 28.08 -12.34 -6.52
C ALA A 149 29.12 -12.18 -5.39
N ALA A 150 29.62 -13.31 -4.86
CA ALA A 150 30.68 -13.32 -3.85
C ALA A 150 31.97 -12.68 -4.36
N LEU A 151 32.38 -13.01 -5.58
CA LEU A 151 33.60 -12.44 -6.20
C LEU A 151 33.45 -10.93 -6.45
N THR A 152 32.30 -10.52 -6.98
CA THR A 152 31.99 -9.09 -7.21
C THR A 152 32.04 -8.32 -5.90
N ASN A 153 31.39 -8.82 -4.85
CA ASN A 153 31.38 -8.16 -3.54
C ASN A 153 32.78 -8.14 -2.89
N ALA A 154 33.52 -9.23 -2.98
CA ALA A 154 34.89 -9.31 -2.44
C ALA A 154 35.84 -8.31 -3.10
N ARG A 155 35.76 -8.08 -4.42
CA ARG A 155 36.53 -7.06 -5.14
C ARG A 155 36.30 -5.64 -4.62
N HIS A 156 35.15 -5.42 -4.03
CA HIS A 156 34.76 -4.14 -3.43
C HIS A 156 34.88 -4.13 -1.88
N GLY A 157 35.55 -5.11 -1.28
CA GLY A 157 35.79 -5.18 0.17
C GLY A 157 34.53 -5.44 1.00
N ALA A 158 33.51 -6.09 0.41
CA ALA A 158 32.26 -6.40 1.09
C ALA A 158 32.05 -7.94 1.19
N ALA A 159 31.53 -8.37 2.34
CA ALA A 159 31.06 -9.72 2.55
C ALA A 159 29.52 -9.71 2.62
N THR A 160 28.91 -10.57 1.83
CA THR A 160 27.47 -10.72 1.77
C THR A 160 27.05 -12.17 2.07
N MET A 161 25.75 -12.41 2.12
CA MET A 161 25.19 -13.75 2.21
C MET A 161 25.75 -14.71 1.14
N ASP A 162 25.90 -14.23 -0.10
CA ASP A 162 26.45 -15.02 -1.19
C ASP A 162 27.91 -15.39 -0.95
N THR A 163 28.66 -14.55 -0.23
CA THR A 163 30.03 -14.84 0.19
C THR A 163 30.07 -16.05 1.14
N LEU A 164 29.16 -16.08 2.14
CA LEU A 164 29.07 -17.21 3.09
C LEU A 164 28.74 -18.52 2.39
N VAL A 165 27.75 -18.48 1.50
CA VAL A 165 27.34 -19.66 0.70
C VAL A 165 28.47 -20.13 -0.22
N SER A 166 29.07 -19.20 -0.97
CA SER A 166 30.14 -19.50 -1.91
C SER A 166 31.38 -20.10 -1.23
N VAL A 167 31.81 -19.50 -0.11
CA VAL A 167 32.95 -20.00 0.68
C VAL A 167 32.63 -21.36 1.28
N GLY A 168 31.44 -21.52 1.92
CA GLY A 168 31.06 -22.78 2.55
C GLY A 168 30.93 -23.95 1.57
N THR A 169 30.23 -23.75 0.45
CA THR A 169 30.06 -24.83 -0.56
C THR A 169 31.33 -25.14 -1.30
N SER A 170 32.15 -24.12 -1.65
CA SER A 170 33.45 -24.34 -2.29
C SER A 170 34.41 -25.05 -1.36
N ALA A 171 34.45 -24.67 -0.10
CA ALA A 171 35.31 -25.31 0.88
C ALA A 171 34.93 -26.78 1.07
N ALA A 172 33.63 -27.12 1.23
CA ALA A 172 33.18 -28.51 1.32
C ALA A 172 33.51 -29.33 0.06
N PHE A 173 33.38 -28.71 -1.11
CA PHE A 173 33.71 -29.37 -2.39
C PHE A 173 35.21 -29.60 -2.54
N LEU A 174 36.04 -28.61 -2.26
CA LEU A 174 37.52 -28.71 -2.34
C LEU A 174 38.07 -29.70 -1.33
N TRP A 175 37.51 -29.74 -0.11
CA TRP A 175 37.86 -30.77 0.86
C TRP A 175 37.54 -32.17 0.33
N SER A 176 36.35 -32.36 -0.23
CA SER A 176 35.94 -33.64 -0.79
C SER A 176 36.85 -34.08 -1.95
N LEU A 177 37.28 -33.13 -2.80
CA LEU A 177 38.29 -33.43 -3.83
C LEU A 177 39.62 -33.90 -3.21
N TRP A 178 40.09 -33.16 -2.20
CA TRP A 178 41.33 -33.56 -1.51
C TRP A 178 41.20 -34.97 -0.89
N ALA A 179 40.10 -35.28 -0.20
CA ALA A 179 39.85 -36.55 0.43
C ALA A 179 39.76 -37.72 -0.58
N LEU A 180 39.18 -37.46 -1.77
CA LEU A 180 39.04 -38.45 -2.83
C LEU A 180 40.36 -38.74 -3.55
N PHE A 181 41.18 -37.71 -3.81
CA PHE A 181 42.42 -37.88 -4.61
C PHE A 181 43.67 -38.14 -3.76
N PHE A 182 43.72 -37.63 -2.52
CA PHE A 182 44.88 -37.67 -1.66
C PHE A 182 44.62 -38.33 -0.29
N GLY A 183 43.35 -38.53 0.08
CA GLY A 183 42.92 -39.23 1.28
C GLY A 183 42.53 -40.69 0.98
N THR A 184 41.87 -41.31 1.95
CA THR A 184 41.35 -42.71 1.85
C THR A 184 39.91 -42.76 1.34
N ALA A 185 39.23 -41.62 1.13
CA ALA A 185 37.84 -41.56 0.69
C ALA A 185 37.63 -42.13 -0.74
N GLY A 186 38.67 -42.16 -1.58
CA GLY A 186 38.61 -42.69 -2.95
C GLY A 186 38.75 -44.21 -3.08
N GLU A 187 38.96 -44.91 -1.97
CA GLU A 187 39.16 -46.36 -1.99
C GLU A 187 37.89 -47.14 -2.35
N PRO A 188 37.96 -48.17 -3.21
CA PRO A 188 36.81 -49.00 -3.58
C PRO A 188 36.18 -49.70 -2.37
N GLY A 189 34.82 -49.72 -2.30
CA GLY A 189 34.10 -50.42 -1.25
C GLY A 189 34.03 -49.70 0.09
N MET A 190 34.52 -48.48 0.17
CA MET A 190 34.35 -47.63 1.36
C MET A 190 32.86 -47.33 1.60
N THR A 191 32.40 -47.53 2.82
CA THR A 191 31.03 -47.18 3.25
C THR A 191 31.07 -46.05 4.30
N HIS A 192 30.17 -45.13 4.20
CA HIS A 192 30.02 -44.00 5.10
C HIS A 192 28.62 -43.94 5.66
N GLY A 193 28.46 -43.85 6.99
CA GLY A 193 27.17 -43.65 7.64
C GLY A 193 26.82 -42.16 7.75
N PHE A 194 25.53 -41.82 7.67
CA PHE A 194 25.09 -40.47 8.00
C PHE A 194 25.18 -40.22 9.49
N GLU A 195 26.02 -39.28 9.87
CA GLU A 195 26.15 -38.86 11.26
C GLU A 195 25.53 -37.45 11.45
N PRO A 196 24.50 -37.28 12.31
CA PRO A 196 23.86 -35.99 12.55
C PRO A 196 24.76 -35.01 13.32
N THR A 197 25.76 -35.52 14.03
CA THR A 197 26.75 -34.76 14.81
C THR A 197 28.13 -34.90 14.21
N ILE A 198 29.02 -33.94 14.49
CA ILE A 198 30.41 -33.95 14.02
C ILE A 198 31.24 -34.91 14.88
N THR A 199 31.78 -35.98 14.28
CA THR A 199 32.67 -36.91 14.94
C THR A 199 34.13 -36.47 14.87
N ARG A 200 34.95 -36.87 15.86
CA ARG A 200 36.39 -36.60 15.91
C ARG A 200 37.12 -37.70 15.15
N THR A 201 37.27 -37.52 13.83
CA THR A 201 38.05 -38.39 12.96
C THR A 201 39.18 -37.63 12.31
N ASP A 202 40.21 -38.32 11.79
CA ASP A 202 41.30 -37.72 11.02
C ASP A 202 40.82 -37.13 9.68
N GLY A 203 39.62 -37.50 9.24
CA GLY A 203 38.88 -36.96 8.11
C GLY A 203 39.38 -37.35 6.73
N ALA A 204 40.45 -38.10 6.62
CA ALA A 204 40.98 -38.55 5.34
C ALA A 204 39.96 -39.41 4.54
N GLY A 205 39.01 -40.05 5.26
CA GLY A 205 37.91 -40.82 4.69
C GLY A 205 36.60 -40.07 4.50
N ASN A 206 36.47 -38.77 4.92
CA ASN A 206 35.19 -38.08 4.92
C ASN A 206 35.05 -37.15 3.70
N ILE A 207 33.96 -37.34 2.96
CA ILE A 207 33.53 -36.46 1.88
C ILE A 207 32.30 -35.67 2.31
N TYR A 208 32.12 -34.44 1.79
CA TYR A 208 31.00 -33.52 2.06
C TYR A 208 30.30 -33.09 0.78
N LEU A 209 30.29 -33.95 -0.24
CA LEU A 209 29.67 -33.69 -1.55
C LEU A 209 28.14 -33.51 -1.39
N GLU A 210 27.52 -34.30 -0.50
CA GLU A 210 26.10 -34.20 -0.16
C GLU A 210 25.78 -32.87 0.52
N ALA A 211 26.68 -32.36 1.39
CA ALA A 211 26.51 -31.06 2.04
C ALA A 211 26.64 -29.93 1.03
N ALA A 212 27.66 -29.93 0.17
CA ALA A 212 27.87 -28.92 -0.86
C ALA A 212 26.71 -28.87 -1.87
N ALA A 213 26.26 -30.04 -2.34
CA ALA A 213 25.16 -30.16 -3.30
C ALA A 213 23.80 -29.84 -2.65
N GLY A 214 23.52 -30.39 -1.46
CA GLY A 214 22.27 -30.21 -0.73
C GLY A 214 22.06 -28.77 -0.29
N VAL A 215 23.08 -28.10 0.27
CA VAL A 215 23.02 -26.69 0.64
C VAL A 215 22.76 -25.81 -0.58
N THR A 216 23.44 -26.06 -1.71
CA THR A 216 23.20 -25.35 -2.96
C THR A 216 21.75 -25.51 -3.43
N ALA A 217 21.21 -26.74 -3.41
CA ALA A 217 19.83 -27.01 -3.80
C ALA A 217 18.82 -26.32 -2.87
N PHE A 218 19.04 -26.36 -1.53
CA PHE A 218 18.17 -25.70 -0.56
C PHE A 218 18.15 -24.17 -0.73
N ILE A 219 19.31 -23.55 -0.96
CA ILE A 219 19.38 -22.09 -1.14
C ILE A 219 18.75 -21.67 -2.46
N LEU A 220 18.96 -22.43 -3.54
CA LEU A 220 18.28 -22.20 -4.83
C LEU A 220 16.77 -22.35 -4.70
N ALA A 221 16.28 -23.35 -3.94
CA ALA A 221 14.87 -23.52 -3.65
C ALA A 221 14.31 -22.29 -2.89
N GLY A 222 14.99 -21.85 -1.85
CA GLY A 222 14.65 -20.64 -1.12
C GLY A 222 14.51 -19.41 -2.04
N ARG A 223 15.51 -19.16 -2.89
CA ARG A 223 15.49 -18.07 -3.88
C ARG A 223 14.39 -18.20 -4.94
N TYR A 224 14.13 -19.41 -5.40
CA TYR A 224 13.04 -19.65 -6.35
C TYR A 224 11.68 -19.35 -5.73
N PHE A 225 11.42 -19.84 -4.51
CA PHE A 225 10.17 -19.52 -3.79
C PHE A 225 10.06 -18.03 -3.47
N GLU A 226 11.15 -17.37 -3.15
CA GLU A 226 11.25 -15.92 -2.98
C GLU A 226 10.84 -15.18 -4.24
N ALA A 227 11.49 -15.43 -5.37
CA ALA A 227 11.22 -14.79 -6.64
C ALA A 227 9.77 -15.03 -7.10
N ARG A 228 9.27 -16.27 -6.92
CA ARG A 228 7.89 -16.63 -7.23
C ARG A 228 6.88 -15.88 -6.35
N SER A 229 7.20 -15.67 -5.07
CA SER A 229 6.33 -14.97 -4.11
C SER A 229 6.30 -13.47 -4.35
N LYS A 230 7.44 -12.86 -4.66
CA LYS A 230 7.52 -11.45 -5.10
C LYS A 230 6.60 -11.21 -6.30
N ARG A 231 6.63 -12.08 -7.32
CA ARG A 231 5.73 -11.99 -8.47
C ARG A 231 4.25 -12.10 -8.10
N ARG A 232 3.89 -13.03 -7.22
CA ARG A 232 2.49 -13.17 -6.78
C ARG A 232 2.00 -11.98 -5.99
N ALA A 233 2.87 -11.35 -5.22
CA ALA A 233 2.53 -10.14 -4.48
C ALA A 233 2.37 -8.92 -5.41
N GLY A 234 3.24 -8.77 -6.44
CA GLY A 234 3.12 -7.73 -7.47
C GLY A 234 1.94 -7.91 -8.43
N ALA A 235 1.38 -9.13 -8.54
CA ALA A 235 0.23 -9.39 -9.41
C ALA A 235 -1.03 -8.61 -9.01
N ALA A 236 -1.19 -8.26 -7.75
CA ALA A 236 -2.33 -7.44 -7.29
C ALA A 236 -2.26 -6.01 -7.83
N LEU A 237 -1.07 -5.40 -7.86
CA LEU A 237 -0.85 -4.08 -8.45
C LEU A 237 -1.05 -4.11 -9.97
N LYS A 238 -0.53 -5.15 -10.63
CA LYS A 238 -0.73 -5.35 -12.08
C LYS A 238 -2.21 -5.53 -12.42
N ALA A 239 -2.96 -6.30 -11.62
CA ALA A 239 -4.39 -6.48 -11.79
C ALA A 239 -5.15 -5.15 -11.63
N LEU A 240 -4.73 -4.28 -10.69
CA LEU A 240 -5.30 -2.94 -10.54
C LEU A 240 -5.07 -2.09 -11.81
N MET A 241 -3.87 -2.10 -12.36
CA MET A 241 -3.55 -1.35 -13.60
C MET A 241 -4.26 -1.92 -14.83
N GLU A 242 -4.55 -3.22 -14.86
CA GLU A 242 -5.28 -3.89 -15.95
C GLU A 242 -6.82 -3.70 -15.87
N LEU A 243 -7.34 -3.02 -14.82
CA LEU A 243 -8.77 -2.71 -14.70
C LEU A 243 -9.27 -1.73 -15.76
N GLY A 244 -8.43 -0.81 -16.25
CA GLY A 244 -8.79 0.20 -17.25
C GLY A 244 -9.29 -0.39 -18.58
N ALA A 245 -10.06 0.40 -19.32
CA ALA A 245 -10.41 0.10 -20.69
C ALA A 245 -9.15 0.15 -21.59
N LYS A 246 -9.09 -0.67 -22.63
CA LYS A 246 -7.97 -0.66 -23.60
C LYS A 246 -8.27 0.24 -24.78
N ASP A 247 -9.50 0.21 -25.24
CA ASP A 247 -10.00 0.97 -26.40
C ASP A 247 -11.22 1.79 -25.98
N VAL A 248 -11.47 2.87 -26.69
CA VAL A 248 -12.58 3.80 -26.44
C VAL A 248 -13.16 4.32 -27.74
N THR A 249 -14.48 4.48 -27.79
CA THR A 249 -15.18 5.07 -28.94
C THR A 249 -15.26 6.59 -28.77
N VAL A 250 -14.43 7.34 -29.48
CA VAL A 250 -14.39 8.81 -29.43
C VAL A 250 -15.34 9.39 -30.50
N LEU A 251 -16.02 10.47 -30.11
CA LEU A 251 -16.90 11.25 -31.01
C LEU A 251 -16.10 12.42 -31.60
N ARG A 252 -15.64 12.30 -32.82
CA ARG A 252 -14.90 13.37 -33.51
C ARG A 252 -15.54 13.64 -34.92
N GLY A 253 -15.78 14.92 -35.20
CA GLY A 253 -16.30 15.33 -36.54
C GLY A 253 -17.67 14.77 -36.91
N GLY A 254 -18.53 14.47 -35.93
CA GLY A 254 -19.86 13.90 -36.11
C GLY A 254 -19.90 12.39 -36.37
N GLY A 255 -18.77 11.68 -36.23
CA GLY A 255 -18.68 10.22 -36.36
C GLY A 255 -18.08 9.54 -35.14
N GLU A 256 -18.38 8.24 -34.97
CA GLU A 256 -17.81 7.36 -33.96
C GLU A 256 -16.51 6.73 -34.47
N ARG A 257 -15.43 6.82 -33.68
CA ARG A 257 -14.13 6.21 -34.02
C ARG A 257 -13.58 5.46 -32.83
N LEU A 258 -13.29 4.18 -32.97
CA LEU A 258 -12.59 3.38 -31.95
C LEU A 258 -11.09 3.73 -31.98
N VAL A 259 -10.55 4.14 -30.86
CA VAL A 259 -9.12 4.46 -30.67
C VAL A 259 -8.60 3.83 -29.36
N PRO A 260 -7.31 3.55 -29.26
CA PRO A 260 -6.69 3.18 -27.99
C PRO A 260 -6.88 4.30 -26.95
N VAL A 261 -7.14 3.94 -25.67
CA VAL A 261 -7.31 4.93 -24.59
C VAL A 261 -6.09 5.84 -24.44
N ALA A 262 -4.89 5.36 -24.81
CA ALA A 262 -3.66 6.16 -24.81
C ALA A 262 -3.67 7.36 -25.78
N GLU A 263 -4.57 7.37 -26.77
CA GLU A 263 -4.73 8.47 -27.76
C GLU A 263 -5.79 9.50 -27.32
N LEU A 264 -6.45 9.27 -26.16
CA LEU A 264 -7.46 10.16 -25.63
C LEU A 264 -6.80 11.43 -25.08
N ALA A 265 -7.37 12.58 -25.40
CA ALA A 265 -6.94 13.87 -24.90
C ALA A 265 -8.01 14.49 -23.98
N VAL A 266 -7.59 15.39 -23.07
CA VAL A 266 -8.52 16.17 -22.25
C VAL A 266 -9.45 16.99 -23.16
N GLY A 267 -10.75 16.92 -22.88
CA GLY A 267 -11.81 17.57 -23.69
C GLY A 267 -12.37 16.68 -24.81
N ASP A 268 -11.79 15.53 -25.09
CA ASP A 268 -12.40 14.57 -26.03
C ASP A 268 -13.71 14.02 -25.44
N ARG A 269 -14.71 13.88 -26.31
CA ARG A 269 -15.98 13.24 -25.97
C ARG A 269 -15.97 11.79 -26.42
N PHE A 270 -16.32 10.89 -25.54
CA PHE A 270 -16.36 9.47 -25.84
C PHE A 270 -17.66 8.82 -25.38
N LEU A 271 -18.02 7.78 -26.10
CA LEU A 271 -19.24 7.01 -25.88
C LEU A 271 -18.95 5.83 -24.96
N VAL A 272 -19.86 5.59 -24.00
CA VAL A 272 -19.82 4.41 -23.13
C VAL A 272 -21.18 3.72 -23.20
N ARG A 273 -21.20 2.51 -23.73
CA ARG A 273 -22.41 1.69 -23.84
C ARG A 273 -22.63 0.86 -22.59
N PRO A 274 -23.85 0.37 -22.33
CA PRO A 274 -24.10 -0.61 -21.27
C PRO A 274 -23.15 -1.80 -21.33
N GLY A 275 -22.54 -2.17 -20.21
CA GLY A 275 -21.53 -3.22 -20.12
C GLY A 275 -20.11 -2.81 -20.51
N GLU A 276 -19.88 -1.59 -20.97
CA GLU A 276 -18.54 -1.07 -21.26
C GLU A 276 -17.93 -0.38 -20.01
N LYS A 277 -16.61 -0.43 -19.93
CA LYS A 277 -15.85 0.32 -18.91
C LYS A 277 -15.70 1.77 -19.37
N ILE A 278 -15.80 2.69 -18.42
CA ILE A 278 -15.49 4.10 -18.61
C ILE A 278 -13.98 4.21 -18.86
N ALA A 279 -13.61 4.86 -19.98
CA ALA A 279 -12.23 4.83 -20.47
C ALA A 279 -11.27 5.66 -19.59
N THR A 280 -11.73 6.80 -19.09
CA THR A 280 -10.94 7.75 -18.31
C THR A 280 -11.85 8.57 -17.39
N ASP A 281 -11.26 9.34 -16.48
CA ASP A 281 -12.03 10.24 -15.61
C ASP A 281 -12.63 11.38 -16.42
N GLY A 282 -13.90 11.64 -16.23
CA GLY A 282 -14.62 12.64 -17.00
C GLY A 282 -15.93 13.11 -16.37
N THR A 283 -16.67 13.90 -17.13
CA THR A 283 -18.00 14.41 -16.76
C THR A 283 -19.01 13.93 -17.79
N VAL A 284 -20.16 13.46 -17.36
CA VAL A 284 -21.26 13.07 -18.25
C VAL A 284 -21.79 14.31 -18.96
N VAL A 285 -21.84 14.31 -20.29
CA VAL A 285 -22.39 15.41 -21.09
C VAL A 285 -23.69 15.05 -21.77
N GLU A 286 -23.99 13.74 -21.96
CA GLU A 286 -25.27 13.26 -22.46
C GLU A 286 -25.61 11.89 -21.85
N GLY A 287 -26.89 11.70 -21.54
CA GLY A 287 -27.44 10.43 -21.06
C GLY A 287 -27.52 10.35 -19.53
N SER A 288 -28.09 9.24 -19.06
CA SER A 288 -28.14 8.85 -17.66
C SER A 288 -27.95 7.35 -17.54
N SER A 289 -27.33 6.89 -16.46
CA SER A 289 -27.07 5.46 -16.24
C SER A 289 -26.75 5.19 -14.78
N ALA A 290 -26.69 3.90 -14.41
CA ALA A 290 -26.07 3.43 -13.18
C ALA A 290 -24.63 2.96 -13.49
N VAL A 291 -23.67 3.40 -12.68
CA VAL A 291 -22.25 3.07 -12.81
C VAL A 291 -21.81 2.20 -11.65
N ASP A 292 -21.32 1.00 -11.94
CA ASP A 292 -20.75 0.10 -10.95
C ASP A 292 -19.28 0.46 -10.70
N ALA A 293 -19.01 1.02 -9.54
CA ALA A 293 -17.67 1.37 -9.08
C ALA A 293 -17.06 0.32 -8.14
N SER A 294 -17.68 -0.85 -7.97
CA SER A 294 -17.29 -1.90 -7.01
C SER A 294 -15.83 -2.35 -7.14
N MET A 295 -15.29 -2.32 -8.35
CA MET A 295 -13.90 -2.67 -8.63
C MET A 295 -12.88 -1.68 -8.03
N LEU A 296 -13.27 -0.42 -7.83
CA LEU A 296 -12.44 0.64 -7.25
C LEU A 296 -12.78 0.90 -5.79
N THR A 297 -14.08 1.00 -5.49
CA THR A 297 -14.58 1.36 -4.16
C THR A 297 -14.88 0.14 -3.29
N GLY A 298 -15.14 -1.02 -3.91
CA GLY A 298 -15.61 -2.23 -3.24
C GLY A 298 -17.08 -2.18 -2.79
N GLU A 299 -17.83 -1.12 -3.17
CA GLU A 299 -19.27 -1.02 -2.92
C GLU A 299 -20.04 -1.70 -4.04
N SER A 300 -20.93 -2.61 -3.69
CA SER A 300 -21.65 -3.45 -4.68
C SER A 300 -22.87 -2.75 -5.28
N VAL A 301 -23.28 -1.58 -4.79
CA VAL A 301 -24.44 -0.86 -5.28
C VAL A 301 -24.00 0.13 -6.37
N PRO A 302 -24.51 0.01 -7.62
CA PRO A 302 -24.24 0.98 -8.66
C PRO A 302 -24.75 2.38 -8.29
N VAL A 303 -23.98 3.41 -8.64
CA VAL A 303 -24.30 4.82 -8.41
C VAL A 303 -25.00 5.38 -9.65
N GLU A 304 -26.15 5.98 -9.49
CA GLU A 304 -26.83 6.68 -10.59
C GLU A 304 -26.06 7.94 -10.97
N VAL A 305 -25.89 8.14 -12.29
CA VAL A 305 -25.21 9.30 -12.86
C VAL A 305 -26.04 9.92 -13.99
N SER A 306 -26.02 11.22 -14.05
CA SER A 306 -26.72 12.07 -15.01
C SER A 306 -25.80 13.13 -15.62
N VAL A 307 -26.34 13.98 -16.51
CA VAL A 307 -25.57 15.06 -17.13
C VAL A 307 -25.04 16.02 -16.06
N GLY A 308 -23.73 16.26 -16.08
CA GLY A 308 -23.01 17.09 -15.12
C GLY A 308 -22.27 16.30 -14.03
N ASP A 309 -22.62 15.03 -13.83
CA ASP A 309 -21.99 14.19 -12.80
C ASP A 309 -20.60 13.72 -13.22
N PRO A 310 -19.63 13.65 -12.27
CA PRO A 310 -18.32 13.10 -12.52
C PRO A 310 -18.37 11.56 -12.59
N VAL A 311 -17.56 10.99 -13.47
CA VAL A 311 -17.37 9.55 -13.58
C VAL A 311 -15.89 9.19 -13.59
N THR A 312 -15.55 8.04 -13.00
CA THR A 312 -14.17 7.58 -12.85
C THR A 312 -13.83 6.49 -13.87
N GLY A 313 -12.65 6.58 -14.44
CA GLY A 313 -12.12 5.56 -15.33
C GLY A 313 -12.06 4.17 -14.69
N ALA A 314 -12.19 3.12 -15.49
CA ALA A 314 -12.26 1.71 -15.11
C ALA A 314 -13.55 1.25 -14.39
N THR A 315 -14.49 2.14 -14.06
CA THR A 315 -15.82 1.76 -13.58
C THR A 315 -16.68 1.22 -14.72
N LEU A 316 -17.67 0.40 -14.41
CA LEU A 316 -18.51 -0.28 -15.38
C LEU A 316 -19.85 0.43 -15.55
N ASN A 317 -20.20 0.79 -16.78
CA ASN A 317 -21.52 1.31 -17.09
C ASN A 317 -22.56 0.18 -17.08
N ALA A 318 -23.49 0.17 -16.11
CA ALA A 318 -24.45 -0.92 -15.95
C ALA A 318 -25.78 -0.71 -16.68
N GLY A 319 -26.13 0.54 -17.06
CA GLY A 319 -27.48 0.88 -17.52
C GLY A 319 -27.52 1.54 -18.89
N GLY A 320 -27.68 2.85 -18.93
CA GLY A 320 -27.93 3.65 -20.14
C GLY A 320 -26.69 3.92 -21.00
N ARG A 321 -26.91 4.54 -22.16
CA ARG A 321 -25.84 5.08 -23.00
C ARG A 321 -25.36 6.42 -22.44
N LEU A 322 -24.07 6.56 -22.21
CA LEU A 322 -23.45 7.78 -21.73
C LEU A 322 -22.52 8.39 -22.80
N VAL A 323 -22.50 9.70 -22.92
CA VAL A 323 -21.40 10.45 -23.53
C VAL A 323 -20.66 11.18 -22.44
N VAL A 324 -19.37 10.95 -22.35
CA VAL A 324 -18.50 11.49 -21.31
C VAL A 324 -17.45 12.39 -21.95
N GLU A 325 -17.20 13.56 -21.36
CA GLU A 325 -16.10 14.44 -21.73
C GLU A 325 -14.90 14.17 -20.81
N ALA A 326 -13.75 13.81 -21.40
CA ALA A 326 -12.53 13.49 -20.67
C ALA A 326 -11.99 14.71 -19.91
N ARG A 327 -11.79 14.59 -18.60
CA ARG A 327 -11.21 15.63 -17.73
C ARG A 327 -9.77 15.33 -17.35
N ARG A 328 -9.43 14.04 -17.20
CA ARG A 328 -8.08 13.58 -16.88
C ARG A 328 -7.74 12.38 -17.76
N VAL A 329 -6.49 12.28 -18.22
CA VAL A 329 -6.03 11.19 -19.08
C VAL A 329 -4.66 10.68 -18.65
N GLY A 330 -4.34 9.43 -18.98
CA GLY A 330 -3.03 8.85 -18.72
C GLY A 330 -2.65 8.78 -17.24
N ALA A 331 -1.51 9.37 -16.87
CA ALA A 331 -0.97 9.35 -15.50
C ALA A 331 -1.80 10.16 -14.49
N ASP A 332 -2.63 11.09 -14.96
CA ASP A 332 -3.42 11.97 -14.10
C ASP A 332 -4.77 11.37 -13.70
N THR A 333 -5.13 10.21 -14.24
CA THR A 333 -6.36 9.51 -13.87
C THR A 333 -6.30 9.02 -12.42
N GLN A 334 -7.47 8.93 -11.78
CA GLN A 334 -7.59 8.42 -10.41
C GLN A 334 -7.01 7.01 -10.28
N LEU A 335 -7.28 6.13 -11.26
CA LEU A 335 -6.72 4.78 -11.29
C LEU A 335 -5.18 4.79 -11.35
N ALA A 336 -4.58 5.63 -12.20
CA ALA A 336 -3.13 5.74 -12.33
C ALA A 336 -2.48 6.30 -11.05
N ARG A 337 -3.10 7.29 -10.41
CA ARG A 337 -2.66 7.83 -9.12
C ARG A 337 -2.74 6.79 -8.01
N MET A 338 -3.82 6.00 -7.94
CA MET A 338 -3.95 4.88 -7.00
C MET A 338 -2.83 3.85 -7.20
N ALA A 339 -2.55 3.47 -8.46
CA ALA A 339 -1.48 2.54 -8.78
C ALA A 339 -0.11 3.07 -8.36
N LYS A 340 0.16 4.35 -8.61
CA LYS A 340 1.39 5.03 -8.18
C LYS A 340 1.54 5.08 -6.67
N LEU A 341 0.48 5.40 -5.92
CA LEU A 341 0.51 5.38 -4.45
C LEU A 341 0.86 4.00 -3.90
N VAL A 342 0.30 2.92 -4.48
CA VAL A 342 0.62 1.54 -4.09
C VAL A 342 2.06 1.19 -4.44
N GLU A 343 2.58 1.64 -5.58
CA GLU A 343 3.97 1.44 -6.00
C GLU A 343 4.94 2.19 -5.08
N ASP A 344 4.69 3.47 -4.80
CA ASP A 344 5.50 4.29 -3.90
C ASP A 344 5.53 3.72 -2.48
N ALA A 345 4.39 3.21 -1.99
CA ALA A 345 4.31 2.51 -0.71
C ALA A 345 5.24 1.28 -0.64
N GLN A 346 5.41 0.57 -1.75
CA GLN A 346 6.27 -0.61 -1.81
C GLN A 346 7.76 -0.23 -1.87
N ASN A 347 8.10 0.96 -2.34
CA ASN A 347 9.48 1.42 -2.50
C ASN A 347 10.09 2.00 -1.21
N GLY A 348 9.27 2.43 -0.24
CA GLY A 348 9.72 2.95 1.05
C GLY A 348 10.34 1.89 1.97
N LYS A 349 11.13 2.32 2.96
CA LYS A 349 11.72 1.45 4.00
C LYS A 349 11.26 1.85 5.39
N ALA A 350 10.60 0.92 6.09
CA ALA A 350 10.28 1.08 7.52
C ALA A 350 11.53 1.20 8.39
N ALA A 351 11.43 1.85 9.54
CA ALA A 351 12.54 1.94 10.52
C ALA A 351 12.99 0.54 10.97
N ALA A 352 12.06 -0.41 11.12
CA ALA A 352 12.37 -1.81 11.40
C ALA A 352 13.26 -2.45 10.33
N GLN A 353 13.05 -2.14 9.05
CA GLN A 353 13.89 -2.63 7.95
C GLN A 353 15.27 -1.97 7.97
N ARG A 354 15.34 -0.66 8.19
CA ARG A 354 16.62 0.06 8.34
C ARG A 354 17.44 -0.52 9.50
N LEU A 355 16.81 -0.88 10.61
CA LEU A 355 17.47 -1.54 11.74
C LEU A 355 17.98 -2.94 11.35
N ALA A 356 17.18 -3.75 10.68
CA ALA A 356 17.56 -5.08 10.22
C ALA A 356 18.76 -5.05 9.25
N ASP A 357 18.77 -4.08 8.32
CA ASP A 357 19.89 -3.86 7.38
C ASP A 357 21.17 -3.48 8.12
N ARG A 358 21.09 -2.61 9.14
CA ARG A 358 22.22 -2.21 9.97
C ARG A 358 22.78 -3.39 10.77
N ILE A 359 21.91 -4.18 11.38
CA ILE A 359 22.33 -5.39 12.11
C ILE A 359 23.03 -6.36 11.17
N SER A 360 22.48 -6.59 9.97
CA SER A 360 23.05 -7.51 8.97
C SER A 360 24.46 -7.09 8.52
N ALA A 361 24.70 -5.79 8.39
CA ALA A 361 26.00 -5.25 7.99
C ALA A 361 27.13 -5.55 9.00
N VAL A 362 26.78 -5.70 10.28
CA VAL A 362 27.73 -6.07 11.35
C VAL A 362 27.77 -7.58 11.53
N PHE A 363 26.62 -8.25 11.40
CA PHE A 363 26.46 -9.67 11.67
C PHE A 363 27.32 -10.54 10.75
N VAL A 364 27.36 -10.28 9.44
CA VAL A 364 28.14 -11.11 8.49
C VAL A 364 29.64 -11.09 8.79
N PRO A 365 30.31 -9.95 8.97
CA PRO A 365 31.70 -9.94 9.41
C PRO A 365 31.94 -10.64 10.76
N ALA A 366 31.04 -10.45 11.73
CA ALA A 366 31.15 -11.10 13.05
C ALA A 366 31.09 -12.63 12.92
N VAL A 367 30.20 -13.14 12.07
CA VAL A 367 30.11 -14.58 11.79
C VAL A 367 31.36 -15.13 11.12
N MET A 368 31.95 -14.39 10.19
CA MET A 368 33.21 -14.81 9.56
C MET A 368 34.32 -14.94 10.60
N VAL A 369 34.45 -13.98 11.52
CA VAL A 369 35.38 -14.05 12.66
C VAL A 369 35.08 -15.24 13.57
N LEU A 370 33.80 -15.47 13.88
CA LEU A 370 33.37 -16.62 14.67
C LEU A 370 33.71 -17.95 13.99
N ALA A 371 33.51 -18.07 12.68
CA ALA A 371 33.86 -19.28 11.94
C ALA A 371 35.37 -19.55 11.96
N VAL A 372 36.20 -18.52 11.77
CA VAL A 372 37.67 -18.61 11.89
C VAL A 372 38.05 -18.97 13.34
N GLY A 373 37.42 -18.36 14.34
CA GLY A 373 37.64 -18.68 15.76
C GLY A 373 37.25 -20.13 16.10
N THR A 374 36.12 -20.61 15.55
CA THR A 374 35.66 -22.01 15.68
C THR A 374 36.68 -22.97 15.06
N LEU A 375 37.16 -22.67 13.84
CA LEU A 375 38.20 -23.43 13.19
C LEU A 375 39.46 -23.53 14.08
N GLY A 376 39.94 -22.38 14.57
CA GLY A 376 41.10 -22.31 15.44
C GLY A 376 40.92 -23.05 16.77
N PHE A 377 39.80 -22.96 17.41
CA PHE A 377 39.46 -23.64 18.66
C PHE A 377 39.51 -25.17 18.49
N TRP A 378 38.85 -25.70 17.44
CA TRP A 378 38.80 -27.13 17.18
C TRP A 378 40.18 -27.70 16.80
N LEU A 379 40.98 -26.96 16.03
CA LEU A 379 42.37 -27.34 15.73
C LEU A 379 43.22 -27.32 16.99
N GLY A 380 43.12 -26.30 17.81
CA GLY A 380 43.88 -26.15 19.06
C GLY A 380 43.48 -27.20 20.12
N SER A 381 42.24 -27.69 20.10
CA SER A 381 41.74 -28.74 20.99
C SER A 381 42.18 -30.15 20.58
N GLY A 382 42.91 -30.29 19.46
CA GLY A 382 43.38 -31.58 18.96
C GLY A 382 42.29 -32.44 18.29
N ALA A 383 41.15 -31.84 17.90
CA ALA A 383 40.03 -32.58 17.31
C ALA A 383 40.23 -32.94 15.82
N GLY A 384 41.34 -32.53 15.22
CA GLY A 384 41.65 -32.76 13.82
C GLY A 384 41.04 -31.75 12.84
N TRP A 385 41.58 -31.73 11.62
CA TRP A 385 41.16 -30.77 10.58
C TRP A 385 39.71 -30.92 10.13
N THR A 386 39.18 -32.14 10.11
CA THR A 386 37.81 -32.44 9.69
C THR A 386 36.76 -31.82 10.59
N ALA A 387 36.88 -32.11 11.91
CA ALA A 387 35.94 -31.58 12.87
C ALA A 387 35.99 -30.04 12.89
N ALA A 388 37.19 -29.46 12.85
CA ALA A 388 37.41 -28.02 12.81
C ALA A 388 36.78 -27.38 11.57
N PHE A 389 37.00 -27.98 10.41
CA PHE A 389 36.50 -27.52 9.14
C PHE A 389 34.94 -27.59 9.07
N THR A 390 34.39 -28.76 9.44
CA THR A 390 32.93 -28.97 9.40
C THR A 390 32.19 -28.04 10.35
N ALA A 391 32.71 -27.83 11.56
CA ALA A 391 32.14 -26.90 12.52
C ALA A 391 32.16 -25.46 11.99
N ALA A 392 33.30 -25.03 11.40
CA ALA A 392 33.41 -23.70 10.79
C ALA A 392 32.46 -23.52 9.59
N VAL A 393 32.32 -24.53 8.73
CA VAL A 393 31.40 -24.50 7.59
C VAL A 393 29.93 -24.48 8.09
N ALA A 394 29.60 -25.27 9.11
CA ALA A 394 28.27 -25.24 9.72
C ALA A 394 27.91 -23.84 10.28
N VAL A 395 28.86 -23.16 10.95
CA VAL A 395 28.70 -21.77 11.42
C VAL A 395 28.46 -20.82 10.26
N LEU A 396 29.21 -20.92 9.16
CA LEU A 396 29.02 -20.06 7.98
C LEU A 396 27.63 -20.26 7.34
N ILE A 397 27.19 -21.51 7.24
CA ILE A 397 25.92 -21.85 6.59
C ILE A 397 24.73 -21.39 7.46
N ILE A 398 24.68 -21.80 8.73
CA ILE A 398 23.52 -21.47 9.59
C ILE A 398 23.36 -19.98 9.84
N ALA A 399 24.42 -19.23 9.81
CA ALA A 399 24.43 -17.80 10.03
C ALA A 399 23.85 -16.98 8.87
N CYS A 400 23.48 -17.59 7.74
CA CYS A 400 22.87 -16.87 6.64
C CYS A 400 21.43 -16.43 6.98
N PRO A 401 21.14 -15.13 7.20
CA PRO A 401 19.79 -14.66 7.51
C PRO A 401 18.97 -14.48 6.21
N CYS A 402 18.84 -15.55 5.40
CA CYS A 402 18.21 -15.49 4.08
C CYS A 402 16.77 -14.94 4.14
N ALA A 403 16.01 -15.32 5.17
CA ALA A 403 14.62 -14.89 5.38
C ALA A 403 14.49 -13.42 5.75
N LEU A 404 15.56 -12.76 6.25
CA LEU A 404 15.53 -11.39 6.74
C LEU A 404 15.21 -10.39 5.62
N GLY A 405 15.82 -10.56 4.44
CA GLY A 405 15.58 -9.72 3.27
C GLY A 405 14.14 -9.77 2.77
N LEU A 406 13.39 -10.83 3.12
CA LEU A 406 11.99 -11.05 2.74
C LEU A 406 11.00 -10.59 3.80
N ALA A 407 11.42 -10.50 5.06
CA ALA A 407 10.53 -10.33 6.20
C ALA A 407 9.64 -9.09 6.09
N THR A 408 10.20 -7.96 5.69
CA THR A 408 9.47 -6.68 5.53
C THR A 408 8.82 -6.55 4.16
N PRO A 409 9.54 -6.70 3.03
CA PRO A 409 8.96 -6.40 1.72
C PRO A 409 7.76 -7.31 1.38
N THR A 410 7.85 -8.61 1.69
CA THR A 410 6.75 -9.53 1.36
C THR A 410 5.49 -9.22 2.17
N ALA A 411 5.62 -8.94 3.47
CA ALA A 411 4.48 -8.59 4.30
C ALA A 411 3.89 -7.22 3.90
N LEU A 412 4.73 -6.25 3.56
CA LEU A 412 4.30 -4.94 3.07
C LEU A 412 3.53 -5.06 1.76
N MET A 413 4.09 -5.74 0.75
CA MET A 413 3.44 -5.94 -0.55
C MET A 413 2.08 -6.64 -0.43
N VAL A 414 1.99 -7.67 0.43
CA VAL A 414 0.72 -8.38 0.66
C VAL A 414 -0.27 -7.51 1.42
N GLY A 415 0.19 -6.77 2.45
CA GLY A 415 -0.63 -5.89 3.26
C GLY A 415 -1.17 -4.70 2.48
N THR A 416 -0.31 -3.98 1.73
CA THR A 416 -0.72 -2.85 0.88
C THR A 416 -1.61 -3.31 -0.28
N GLY A 417 -1.29 -4.45 -0.90
CA GLY A 417 -2.13 -5.04 -1.94
C GLY A 417 -3.52 -5.44 -1.43
N ARG A 418 -3.62 -5.96 -0.19
CA ARG A 418 -4.92 -6.23 0.44
C ARG A 418 -5.64 -4.94 0.80
N GLY A 419 -4.91 -3.93 1.29
CA GLY A 419 -5.45 -2.60 1.54
C GLY A 419 -6.10 -2.01 0.29
N ALA A 420 -5.38 -2.01 -0.83
CA ALA A 420 -5.90 -1.51 -2.11
C ALA A 420 -7.20 -2.22 -2.55
N GLN A 421 -7.29 -3.55 -2.39
CA GLN A 421 -8.52 -4.31 -2.65
C GLN A 421 -9.69 -3.91 -1.73
N LEU A 422 -9.40 -3.39 -0.55
CA LEU A 422 -10.40 -2.89 0.40
C LEU A 422 -10.67 -1.40 0.24
N GLY A 423 -10.10 -0.75 -0.78
CA GLY A 423 -10.20 0.70 -0.97
C GLY A 423 -9.38 1.51 0.05
N ILE A 424 -8.31 0.92 0.60
CA ILE A 424 -7.40 1.56 1.55
C ILE A 424 -6.02 1.67 0.90
N LEU A 425 -5.59 2.88 0.57
CA LEU A 425 -4.27 3.14 -0.01
C LEU A 425 -3.32 3.63 1.08
N ILE A 426 -2.15 3.00 1.17
CA ILE A 426 -1.13 3.28 2.19
C ILE A 426 0.08 3.86 1.47
N LYS A 427 0.51 5.08 1.80
CA LYS A 427 1.62 5.77 1.11
C LYS A 427 3.00 5.21 1.42
N GLY A 428 3.17 4.48 2.51
CA GLY A 428 4.49 3.97 2.85
C GLY A 428 4.55 3.07 4.08
N PRO A 429 5.68 2.39 4.29
CA PRO A 429 5.85 1.52 5.45
C PRO A 429 5.97 2.29 6.77
N GLU A 430 6.34 3.57 6.75
CA GLU A 430 6.40 4.44 7.94
C GLU A 430 5.01 4.69 8.51
N VAL A 431 4.01 4.80 7.64
CA VAL A 431 2.59 4.92 7.99
C VAL A 431 2.13 3.77 8.89
N LEU A 432 2.63 2.54 8.65
CA LEU A 432 2.32 1.37 9.49
C LEU A 432 2.84 1.53 10.94
N GLU A 433 3.98 2.20 11.10
CA GLU A 433 4.56 2.46 12.42
C GLU A 433 3.79 3.54 13.17
N ASN A 434 3.44 4.64 12.48
CA ASN A 434 2.64 5.74 13.03
C ASN A 434 1.23 5.26 13.42
N THR A 435 0.60 4.44 12.58
CA THR A 435 -0.71 3.83 12.84
C THR A 435 -0.73 3.02 14.14
N ARG A 436 0.37 2.38 14.50
CA ARG A 436 0.47 1.63 15.76
C ARG A 436 0.51 2.54 16.97
N ARG A 437 1.15 3.70 16.86
CA ARG A 437 1.38 4.63 17.99
C ARG A 437 0.16 5.49 18.26
N ALA A 438 -0.69 5.74 17.25
CA ALA A 438 -1.86 6.60 17.39
C ALA A 438 -2.75 6.18 18.55
N ASP A 439 -3.04 7.14 19.44
CA ASP A 439 -3.90 7.03 20.62
C ASP A 439 -5.10 7.98 20.56
N THR A 440 -5.03 9.02 19.73
CA THR A 440 -6.06 10.02 19.54
C THR A 440 -6.41 10.12 18.06
N ILE A 441 -7.69 10.25 17.74
CA ILE A 441 -8.15 10.47 16.37
C ILE A 441 -9.05 11.70 16.30
N VAL A 442 -8.62 12.69 15.52
CA VAL A 442 -9.37 13.91 15.23
C VAL A 442 -10.17 13.65 13.96
N LEU A 443 -11.46 13.85 14.03
CA LEU A 443 -12.41 13.65 12.94
C LEU A 443 -12.95 15.03 12.53
N ASP A 444 -12.71 15.43 11.29
CA ASP A 444 -13.42 16.57 10.74
C ASP A 444 -14.94 16.27 10.68
N LYS A 445 -15.79 17.27 10.82
CA LYS A 445 -17.23 17.08 10.74
C LYS A 445 -17.67 16.91 9.30
N THR A 446 -17.44 17.95 8.48
CA THR A 446 -18.04 18.10 7.16
C THR A 446 -17.40 17.13 6.15
N GLY A 447 -18.23 16.37 5.42
CA GLY A 447 -17.72 15.39 4.43
C GLY A 447 -17.06 14.15 5.02
N THR A 448 -16.75 14.13 6.32
CA THR A 448 -16.11 13.03 7.04
C THR A 448 -17.11 12.31 7.95
N VAL A 449 -17.55 12.94 9.04
CA VAL A 449 -18.59 12.41 9.94
C VAL A 449 -19.99 12.59 9.32
N THR A 450 -20.16 13.65 8.57
CA THR A 450 -21.39 14.00 7.84
C THR A 450 -21.21 13.76 6.34
N THR A 451 -22.29 13.89 5.58
CA THR A 451 -22.27 13.68 4.12
C THR A 451 -21.54 14.79 3.36
N GLY A 452 -21.34 15.96 3.96
CA GLY A 452 -20.83 17.17 3.30
C GLY A 452 -21.86 17.83 2.37
N ARG A 453 -23.09 17.36 2.40
CA ARG A 453 -24.20 17.89 1.59
C ARG A 453 -25.36 18.28 2.48
N MET A 454 -25.90 19.47 2.26
CA MET A 454 -27.13 19.87 2.92
C MET A 454 -28.27 18.96 2.48
N THR A 455 -29.12 18.57 3.41
CA THR A 455 -30.23 17.61 3.19
C THR A 455 -31.46 18.13 3.91
N LEU A 456 -32.63 17.99 3.31
CA LEU A 456 -33.93 18.28 3.94
C LEU A 456 -34.27 17.17 4.93
N LEU A 457 -34.17 17.47 6.22
CA LEU A 457 -34.39 16.52 7.31
C LEU A 457 -35.84 16.48 7.80
N GLY A 458 -36.46 17.61 7.97
CA GLY A 458 -37.78 17.72 8.53
C GLY A 458 -38.65 18.78 7.86
N VAL A 459 -39.96 18.60 7.96
CA VAL A 459 -41.00 19.55 7.50
C VAL A 459 -42.02 19.66 8.61
N HIS A 460 -42.28 20.89 9.05
CA HIS A 460 -43.32 21.22 10.01
C HIS A 460 -44.30 22.14 9.35
N THR A 461 -45.58 21.79 9.32
CA THR A 461 -46.64 22.55 8.68
C THR A 461 -47.56 23.21 9.71
N ALA A 462 -48.10 24.40 9.38
CA ALA A 462 -49.15 25.01 10.15
C ALA A 462 -50.46 24.20 10.06
N GLU A 463 -51.32 24.37 11.05
CA GLU A 463 -52.62 23.66 11.12
C GLU A 463 -53.43 23.89 9.82
N GLY A 464 -53.86 22.76 9.20
CA GLY A 464 -54.63 22.82 7.94
C GLY A 464 -53.79 22.93 6.67
N THR A 465 -52.44 22.91 6.76
CA THR A 465 -51.53 22.93 5.59
C THR A 465 -51.10 21.51 5.23
N ASP A 466 -51.22 21.14 3.95
CA ASP A 466 -50.72 19.87 3.45
C ASP A 466 -49.18 19.91 3.26
N GLU A 467 -48.50 18.94 3.84
CA GLU A 467 -47.03 18.83 3.75
C GLU A 467 -46.57 18.69 2.29
N SER A 468 -47.29 17.89 1.49
CA SER A 468 -46.95 17.68 0.09
C SER A 468 -47.07 18.96 -0.74
N GLU A 469 -48.05 19.81 -0.43
CA GLU A 469 -48.20 21.11 -1.09
C GLU A 469 -47.09 22.08 -0.69
N ALA A 470 -46.77 22.16 0.61
CA ALA A 470 -45.65 22.96 1.10
C ALA A 470 -44.33 22.58 0.44
N LEU A 471 -44.05 21.29 0.35
CA LEU A 471 -42.85 20.77 -0.32
C LEU A 471 -42.86 21.04 -1.81
N ARG A 472 -44.00 20.86 -2.48
CA ARG A 472 -44.12 21.10 -3.92
C ARG A 472 -43.87 22.55 -4.28
N LEU A 473 -44.41 23.49 -3.51
CA LEU A 473 -44.27 24.94 -3.74
C LEU A 473 -42.85 25.42 -3.38
N ALA A 474 -42.33 25.03 -2.21
CA ALA A 474 -41.00 25.40 -1.77
C ALA A 474 -39.92 24.81 -2.67
N GLY A 475 -40.01 23.48 -2.97
CA GLY A 475 -39.08 22.79 -3.82
C GLY A 475 -39.03 23.33 -5.25
N ALA A 476 -40.20 23.67 -5.83
CA ALA A 476 -40.30 24.27 -7.15
C ALA A 476 -39.60 25.63 -7.21
N LEU A 477 -39.79 26.47 -6.22
CA LEU A 477 -39.17 27.80 -6.16
C LEU A 477 -37.64 27.67 -5.95
N GLU A 478 -37.20 26.82 -5.03
CA GLU A 478 -35.80 26.60 -4.71
C GLU A 478 -35.03 25.85 -5.83
N HIS A 479 -35.74 25.13 -6.68
CA HIS A 479 -35.12 24.47 -7.87
C HIS A 479 -34.49 25.48 -8.84
N ALA A 480 -34.92 26.72 -8.84
CA ALA A 480 -34.33 27.78 -9.66
C ALA A 480 -33.07 28.43 -9.01
N SER A 481 -32.68 28.01 -7.83
CA SER A 481 -31.53 28.55 -7.10
C SER A 481 -30.39 27.54 -7.05
N GLU A 482 -29.16 27.99 -7.25
CA GLU A 482 -27.95 27.13 -7.11
C GLU A 482 -27.40 27.10 -5.67
N HIS A 483 -28.04 27.75 -4.73
CA HIS A 483 -27.60 27.77 -3.34
C HIS A 483 -27.71 26.37 -2.71
N PRO A 484 -26.68 25.86 -1.94
CA PRO A 484 -26.70 24.50 -1.38
C PRO A 484 -27.96 24.17 -0.56
N ILE A 485 -28.50 25.11 0.19
CA ILE A 485 -29.73 24.93 0.94
C ILE A 485 -30.93 24.78 -0.01
N ALA A 486 -30.97 25.59 -1.06
CA ALA A 486 -32.02 25.56 -2.05
C ALA A 486 -32.07 24.20 -2.77
N GLN A 487 -30.89 23.72 -3.20
CA GLN A 487 -30.78 22.42 -3.81
C GLN A 487 -31.19 21.26 -2.87
N ALA A 488 -30.87 21.38 -1.56
CA ALA A 488 -31.32 20.42 -0.57
C ALA A 488 -32.84 20.36 -0.45
N VAL A 489 -33.50 21.55 -0.43
CA VAL A 489 -34.95 21.64 -0.39
C VAL A 489 -35.58 21.13 -1.67
N ALA A 490 -35.06 21.52 -2.84
CA ALA A 490 -35.57 21.07 -4.14
C ALA A 490 -35.44 19.54 -4.32
N THR A 491 -34.26 18.98 -4.00
CA THR A 491 -34.02 17.53 -4.08
C THR A 491 -34.91 16.76 -3.11
N GLY A 492 -34.93 17.15 -1.84
CA GLY A 492 -35.76 16.49 -0.83
C GLY A 492 -37.26 16.62 -1.08
N ALA A 493 -37.71 17.71 -1.72
CA ALA A 493 -39.08 17.84 -2.18
C ALA A 493 -39.37 16.90 -3.37
N ALA A 494 -38.51 16.89 -4.38
CA ALA A 494 -38.67 16.02 -5.56
C ALA A 494 -38.73 14.52 -5.19
N GLU A 495 -37.93 14.08 -4.23
CA GLU A 495 -37.94 12.69 -3.71
C GLU A 495 -39.25 12.31 -3.04
N ARG A 496 -39.92 13.27 -2.36
CA ARG A 496 -41.15 13.02 -1.59
C ARG A 496 -42.43 13.24 -2.39
N VAL A 497 -42.45 14.25 -3.27
CA VAL A 497 -43.68 14.66 -4.00
C VAL A 497 -43.59 14.48 -5.52
N GLY A 498 -42.44 14.05 -6.04
CA GLY A 498 -42.22 13.79 -7.48
C GLY A 498 -41.91 15.07 -8.25
N ALA A 499 -42.39 15.18 -9.49
CA ALA A 499 -42.07 16.26 -10.40
C ALA A 499 -42.52 17.64 -9.86
N LEU A 500 -41.59 18.58 -9.88
CA LEU A 500 -41.82 19.95 -9.40
C LEU A 500 -42.23 20.86 -10.56
N PRO A 501 -43.23 21.77 -10.39
CA PRO A 501 -43.59 22.74 -11.41
C PRO A 501 -42.51 23.80 -11.59
N ALA A 502 -42.42 24.39 -12.77
CA ALA A 502 -41.49 25.50 -13.00
C ALA A 502 -42.00 26.80 -12.31
N PRO A 503 -41.15 27.55 -11.61
CA PRO A 503 -41.52 28.81 -11.00
C PRO A 503 -41.56 29.93 -12.08
N GLU A 504 -42.42 30.93 -11.84
CA GLU A 504 -42.51 32.18 -12.58
C GLU A 504 -42.01 33.34 -11.69
N ASP A 505 -41.50 34.40 -12.31
CA ASP A 505 -41.03 35.62 -11.61
C ASP A 505 -40.06 35.38 -10.44
N PHE A 506 -39.15 34.42 -10.64
CA PHE A 506 -38.15 34.07 -9.62
C PHE A 506 -37.22 35.26 -9.31
N VAL A 507 -37.06 35.58 -8.05
CA VAL A 507 -36.14 36.59 -7.56
C VAL A 507 -35.36 36.08 -6.36
N ASN A 508 -34.05 36.08 -6.45
CA ASN A 508 -33.17 35.81 -5.30
C ASN A 508 -33.04 37.11 -4.47
N VAL A 509 -33.30 37.00 -3.16
CA VAL A 509 -33.13 38.08 -2.17
C VAL A 509 -31.83 37.79 -1.40
N PRO A 510 -30.72 38.49 -1.69
CA PRO A 510 -29.40 38.14 -1.15
C PRO A 510 -29.38 38.05 0.38
N GLY A 511 -28.92 36.92 0.90
CA GLY A 511 -28.79 36.65 2.33
C GLY A 511 -30.09 36.37 3.09
N LEU A 512 -31.25 36.45 2.44
CA LEU A 512 -32.56 36.28 3.08
C LEU A 512 -33.35 35.10 2.53
N GLY A 513 -33.29 34.80 1.22
CA GLY A 513 -34.04 33.70 0.61
C GLY A 513 -34.46 34.00 -0.83
N VAL A 514 -35.54 33.37 -1.27
CA VAL A 514 -36.07 33.47 -2.64
C VAL A 514 -37.55 33.76 -2.65
N ARG A 515 -38.06 34.38 -3.73
CA ARG A 515 -39.47 34.62 -3.96
C ARG A 515 -39.84 34.42 -5.43
N GLY A 516 -41.08 34.08 -5.68
CA GLY A 516 -41.60 33.90 -7.03
C GLY A 516 -43.05 33.44 -7.03
N VAL A 517 -43.54 33.08 -8.20
CA VAL A 517 -44.90 32.54 -8.37
C VAL A 517 -44.78 31.06 -8.75
N VAL A 518 -45.45 30.16 -8.04
CA VAL A 518 -45.48 28.74 -8.32
C VAL A 518 -46.93 28.25 -8.36
N ALA A 519 -47.36 27.69 -9.47
CA ALA A 519 -48.71 27.19 -9.67
C ALA A 519 -49.83 28.26 -9.33
N GLY A 520 -49.53 29.53 -9.56
CA GLY A 520 -50.43 30.65 -9.30
C GLY A 520 -50.39 31.20 -7.88
N HIS A 521 -49.58 30.66 -6.98
CA HIS A 521 -49.34 31.14 -5.61
C HIS A 521 -48.12 32.04 -5.54
N ALA A 522 -48.20 33.14 -4.82
CA ALA A 522 -47.06 34.01 -4.50
C ALA A 522 -46.28 33.38 -3.34
N VAL A 523 -45.12 32.78 -3.64
CA VAL A 523 -44.34 31.98 -2.69
C VAL A 523 -43.09 32.73 -2.24
N LEU A 524 -42.79 32.63 -0.94
CA LEU A 524 -41.57 33.11 -0.29
C LEU A 524 -40.92 31.92 0.44
N VAL A 525 -39.64 31.73 0.22
CA VAL A 525 -38.87 30.70 0.95
C VAL A 525 -37.57 31.33 1.45
N GLY A 526 -37.31 31.27 2.75
CA GLY A 526 -36.12 31.88 3.31
C GLY A 526 -36.12 32.01 4.82
N ARG A 527 -35.26 32.89 5.33
CA ARG A 527 -35.17 33.20 6.77
C ARG A 527 -36.38 33.96 7.26
N GLU A 528 -36.71 33.84 8.54
CA GLU A 528 -37.80 34.56 9.19
C GLU A 528 -37.76 36.08 8.92
N ARG A 529 -36.57 36.68 8.83
CA ARG A 529 -36.38 38.08 8.50
C ARG A 529 -36.97 38.46 7.12
N LEU A 530 -36.92 37.54 6.14
CA LEU A 530 -37.54 37.77 4.83
C LEU A 530 -39.07 37.95 4.98
N LEU A 531 -39.70 37.09 5.80
CA LEU A 531 -41.14 37.15 6.05
C LEU A 531 -41.53 38.42 6.78
N ALA A 532 -40.70 38.85 7.75
CA ALA A 532 -40.91 40.07 8.50
C ALA A 532 -40.93 41.34 7.58
N GLU A 533 -40.07 41.37 6.53
CA GLU A 533 -40.04 42.43 5.53
C GLU A 533 -41.37 42.50 4.73
N TRP A 534 -42.07 41.36 4.62
CA TRP A 534 -43.39 41.25 3.97
C TRP A 534 -44.55 41.31 4.96
N SER A 535 -44.27 41.64 6.24
CA SER A 535 -45.29 41.71 7.31
C SER A 535 -46.04 40.38 7.54
N ILE A 536 -45.38 39.24 7.23
CA ILE A 536 -45.91 37.91 7.48
C ILE A 536 -45.45 37.47 8.86
N VAL A 537 -46.39 37.08 9.72
CA VAL A 537 -46.14 36.63 11.09
C VAL A 537 -46.05 35.14 11.10
N LEU A 538 -45.02 34.61 11.79
CA LEU A 538 -44.84 33.16 11.98
C LEU A 538 -45.82 32.67 13.07
N PRO A 539 -46.65 31.62 12.80
CA PRO A 539 -47.49 31.01 13.82
C PRO A 539 -46.66 30.45 14.98
N ALA A 540 -47.17 30.54 16.22
CA ALA A 540 -46.44 30.11 17.42
C ALA A 540 -46.02 28.61 17.42
N GLU A 541 -46.73 27.77 16.70
CA GLU A 541 -46.37 26.37 16.49
C GLU A 541 -45.16 26.20 15.59
N LEU A 542 -45.06 26.97 14.51
CA LEU A 542 -43.93 26.99 13.60
C LEU A 542 -42.68 27.66 14.21
N GLU A 543 -42.91 28.75 15.01
CA GLU A 543 -41.85 29.42 15.77
C GLU A 543 -41.18 28.45 16.78
N ARG A 544 -42.00 27.64 17.50
CA ARG A 544 -41.48 26.62 18.40
C ARG A 544 -40.71 25.55 17.66
N ALA A 545 -41.25 25.00 16.55
CA ALA A 545 -40.56 24.01 15.73
C ALA A 545 -39.24 24.57 15.19
N GLY A 546 -39.20 25.81 14.72
CA GLY A 546 -37.98 26.47 14.28
C GLY A 546 -36.95 26.61 15.40
N THR A 547 -37.39 27.09 16.59
CA THR A 547 -36.48 27.20 17.74
C THR A 547 -35.92 25.88 18.21
N GLU A 548 -36.71 24.81 18.22
CA GLU A 548 -36.27 23.46 18.55
C GLU A 548 -35.27 22.91 17.51
N ALA A 549 -35.52 23.18 16.22
CA ALA A 549 -34.62 22.80 15.14
C ALA A 549 -33.27 23.54 15.22
N GLU A 550 -33.30 24.86 15.48
CA GLU A 550 -32.08 25.66 15.67
C GLU A 550 -31.27 25.20 16.91
N ALA A 551 -31.99 24.91 18.00
CA ALA A 551 -31.36 24.34 19.21
C ALA A 551 -30.72 22.97 18.96
N ALA A 552 -31.27 22.18 18.01
CA ALA A 552 -30.70 20.93 17.53
C ALA A 552 -29.62 21.14 16.46
N GLY A 553 -29.22 22.38 16.16
CA GLY A 553 -28.16 22.70 15.19
C GLY A 553 -28.56 22.62 13.73
N ARG A 554 -29.84 22.68 13.42
CA ARG A 554 -30.37 22.63 12.05
C ARG A 554 -30.59 24.04 11.52
N THR A 555 -30.45 24.22 10.21
CA THR A 555 -30.80 25.47 9.54
C THR A 555 -32.30 25.48 9.28
N VAL A 556 -32.95 26.52 9.72
CA VAL A 556 -34.40 26.71 9.57
C VAL A 556 -34.71 27.60 8.37
N ILE A 557 -35.60 27.14 7.51
CA ILE A 557 -36.11 27.82 6.33
C ILE A 557 -37.64 27.91 6.47
N VAL A 558 -38.17 29.09 6.41
CA VAL A 558 -39.60 29.31 6.48
C VAL A 558 -40.21 29.41 5.08
N VAL A 559 -41.37 28.78 4.89
CA VAL A 559 -42.13 28.79 3.65
C VAL A 559 -43.43 29.54 3.88
N ALA A 560 -43.70 30.53 3.05
CA ALA A 560 -44.93 31.26 3.05
C ALA A 560 -45.50 31.38 1.64
N TRP A 561 -46.83 31.37 1.53
CA TRP A 561 -47.52 31.68 0.29
C TRP A 561 -48.84 32.35 0.56
N ASP A 562 -49.25 33.22 -0.37
CA ASP A 562 -50.45 34.00 -0.33
C ASP A 562 -50.58 34.85 0.97
N GLY A 563 -49.45 35.34 1.50
CA GLY A 563 -49.38 36.21 2.67
C GLY A 563 -49.39 35.53 4.03
N GLU A 564 -49.33 34.19 4.09
CA GLU A 564 -49.31 33.42 5.33
C GLU A 564 -48.09 32.49 5.42
N ALA A 565 -47.41 32.44 6.57
CA ALA A 565 -46.39 31.48 6.85
C ALA A 565 -47.03 30.11 7.12
N ARG A 566 -46.64 29.09 6.35
CA ARG A 566 -47.35 27.81 6.32
C ARG A 566 -46.48 26.60 6.66
N ALA A 567 -45.15 26.71 6.52
CA ALA A 567 -44.25 25.63 6.89
C ALA A 567 -42.88 26.12 7.33
N VAL A 568 -42.22 25.29 8.10
CA VAL A 568 -40.80 25.37 8.45
C VAL A 568 -40.11 24.13 7.93
N LEU A 569 -39.01 24.31 7.19
CA LEU A 569 -38.15 23.25 6.66
C LEU A 569 -36.87 23.23 7.47
N GLU A 570 -36.43 22.03 7.85
CA GLU A 570 -35.18 21.80 8.54
C GLU A 570 -34.13 21.24 7.57
N VAL A 571 -33.03 21.94 7.42
CA VAL A 571 -31.96 21.58 6.54
C VAL A 571 -30.64 21.50 7.33
N ALA A 572 -29.92 20.40 7.21
CA ALA A 572 -28.61 20.28 7.82
C ALA A 572 -27.72 19.35 6.99
N ASP A 573 -26.42 19.38 7.27
CA ASP A 573 -25.47 18.38 6.79
C ASP A 573 -25.67 17.11 7.60
N ALA A 574 -26.30 16.11 6.99
CA ALA A 574 -26.72 14.88 7.66
C ALA A 574 -25.53 14.04 8.11
N VAL A 575 -25.60 13.49 9.33
CA VAL A 575 -24.66 12.50 9.83
C VAL A 575 -24.75 11.26 8.96
N ARG A 576 -23.60 10.71 8.54
CA ARG A 576 -23.60 9.45 7.79
C ARG A 576 -24.11 8.31 8.67
N PRO A 577 -24.95 7.41 8.17
CA PRO A 577 -25.52 6.30 8.96
C PRO A 577 -24.44 5.39 9.59
N THR A 578 -23.26 5.36 9.00
CA THR A 578 -22.13 4.51 9.42
C THR A 578 -21.20 5.17 10.43
N SER A 579 -21.33 6.49 10.68
CA SER A 579 -20.38 7.25 11.51
C SER A 579 -20.38 6.83 12.99
N ALA A 580 -21.56 6.61 13.58
CA ALA A 580 -21.65 6.15 14.97
C ALA A 580 -20.98 4.77 15.15
N GLU A 581 -21.14 3.87 14.19
CA GLU A 581 -20.46 2.57 14.19
C GLU A 581 -18.96 2.73 14.04
N ALA A 582 -18.49 3.57 13.12
CA ALA A 582 -17.08 3.84 12.91
C ALA A 582 -16.40 4.36 14.18
N VAL A 583 -17.04 5.32 14.88
CA VAL A 583 -16.58 5.86 16.15
C VAL A 583 -16.46 4.76 17.22
N ARG A 584 -17.44 3.89 17.35
CA ARG A 584 -17.38 2.75 18.29
C ARG A 584 -16.20 1.82 17.95
N ARG A 585 -15.98 1.51 16.65
CA ARG A 585 -14.87 0.66 16.20
C ARG A 585 -13.51 1.31 16.48
N LEU A 586 -13.37 2.61 16.25
CA LEU A 586 -12.14 3.35 16.55
C LEU A 586 -11.83 3.35 18.05
N ARG A 587 -12.84 3.54 18.90
CA ARG A 587 -12.68 3.40 20.38
C ARG A 587 -12.26 1.99 20.79
N ALA A 588 -12.84 0.96 20.18
CA ALA A 588 -12.47 -0.42 20.46
C ALA A 588 -11.00 -0.73 20.08
N LEU A 589 -10.42 0.04 19.15
CA LEU A 589 -9.00 -0.01 18.80
C LEU A 589 -8.08 0.77 19.76
N GLY A 590 -8.66 1.41 20.80
CA GLY A 590 -7.93 2.19 21.81
C GLY A 590 -7.66 3.63 21.40
N LEU A 591 -8.38 4.18 20.41
CA LEU A 591 -8.28 5.58 20.01
C LEU A 591 -9.31 6.43 20.75
N THR A 592 -8.92 7.66 21.10
CA THR A 592 -9.83 8.67 21.66
C THR A 592 -10.32 9.56 20.53
N PRO A 593 -11.61 9.47 20.10
CA PRO A 593 -12.14 10.31 19.05
C PRO A 593 -12.43 11.73 19.56
N ILE A 594 -12.07 12.73 18.74
CA ILE A 594 -12.31 14.15 18.94
C ILE A 594 -12.99 14.70 17.69
N LEU A 595 -14.13 15.37 17.83
CA LEU A 595 -14.78 16.07 16.71
C LEU A 595 -14.17 17.46 16.54
N LEU A 596 -13.77 17.80 15.32
CA LEU A 596 -13.20 19.10 14.96
C LEU A 596 -14.08 19.76 13.91
N THR A 597 -14.54 21.01 14.14
CA THR A 597 -15.39 21.71 13.19
C THR A 597 -15.31 23.23 13.34
N GLY A 598 -15.61 23.94 12.24
CA GLY A 598 -15.82 25.37 12.25
C GLY A 598 -17.23 25.83 12.68
N ASP A 599 -18.15 24.89 12.87
CA ASP A 599 -19.51 25.18 13.29
C ASP A 599 -19.54 25.70 14.74
N ASN A 600 -20.67 26.31 15.08
CA ASN A 600 -20.90 26.73 16.46
C ASN A 600 -20.96 25.53 17.42
N LYS A 601 -20.74 25.80 18.70
CA LYS A 601 -20.60 24.76 19.71
C LYS A 601 -21.87 23.88 19.84
N ALA A 602 -23.08 24.46 19.72
CA ALA A 602 -24.34 23.72 19.87
C ALA A 602 -24.51 22.66 18.75
N VAL A 603 -24.28 23.06 17.50
CA VAL A 603 -24.29 22.14 16.34
C VAL A 603 -23.25 21.02 16.50
N ALA A 604 -22.06 21.39 16.90
CA ALA A 604 -20.96 20.43 17.06
C ALA A 604 -21.24 19.41 18.17
N GLU A 605 -21.80 19.85 19.31
CA GLU A 605 -22.20 18.99 20.43
C GLU A 605 -23.35 18.05 20.05
N ALA A 606 -24.34 18.54 19.26
CA ALA A 606 -25.44 17.71 18.78
C ALA A 606 -24.96 16.57 17.89
N VAL A 607 -24.11 16.87 16.88
CA VAL A 607 -23.51 15.85 16.02
C VAL A 607 -22.63 14.88 16.82
N ALA A 608 -21.82 15.41 17.74
CA ALA A 608 -20.96 14.57 18.59
C ALA A 608 -21.75 13.60 19.45
N ALA A 609 -22.86 14.06 20.04
CA ALA A 609 -23.76 13.22 20.85
C ALA A 609 -24.39 12.10 20.00
N GLU A 610 -24.82 12.41 18.76
CA GLU A 610 -25.42 11.44 17.83
C GLU A 610 -24.44 10.31 17.49
N VAL A 611 -23.16 10.63 17.23
CA VAL A 611 -22.15 9.64 16.88
C VAL A 611 -21.41 9.07 18.09
N GLY A 612 -21.68 9.58 19.29
CA GLY A 612 -21.08 9.14 20.55
C GLY A 612 -19.66 9.68 20.79
N ILE A 613 -19.31 10.88 20.33
CA ILE A 613 -18.02 11.55 20.61
C ILE A 613 -18.20 12.46 21.83
N GLU A 614 -17.31 12.38 22.83
CA GLU A 614 -17.38 13.15 24.07
C GLU A 614 -16.60 14.47 24.00
N ARG A 615 -15.50 14.50 23.23
CA ARG A 615 -14.65 15.68 23.12
C ARG A 615 -14.88 16.39 21.80
N VAL A 616 -15.26 17.67 21.89
CA VAL A 616 -15.56 18.53 20.74
C VAL A 616 -14.64 19.74 20.76
N VAL A 617 -14.13 20.12 19.59
CA VAL A 617 -13.41 21.37 19.36
C VAL A 617 -14.16 22.09 18.24
N ALA A 618 -14.99 23.05 18.63
CA ALA A 618 -15.87 23.83 17.75
C ALA A 618 -15.30 25.21 17.46
N GLU A 619 -15.91 25.94 16.51
CA GLU A 619 -15.59 27.32 16.14
C GLU A 619 -14.14 27.52 15.70
N VAL A 620 -13.54 26.48 15.04
CA VAL A 620 -12.17 26.50 14.58
C VAL A 620 -12.10 26.95 13.13
N MET A 621 -11.35 28.03 12.87
CA MET A 621 -11.13 28.47 11.51
C MET A 621 -10.29 27.43 10.74
N PRO A 622 -10.44 27.33 9.41
CA PRO A 622 -9.69 26.35 8.60
C PRO A 622 -8.18 26.38 8.82
N GLU A 623 -7.60 27.58 8.93
CA GLU A 623 -6.18 27.82 9.18
C GLU A 623 -5.72 27.36 10.58
N ASP A 624 -6.63 27.39 11.57
CA ASP A 624 -6.31 27.03 12.96
C ASP A 624 -6.45 25.51 13.24
N LYS A 625 -6.98 24.73 12.31
CA LYS A 625 -7.09 23.25 12.47
C LYS A 625 -5.73 22.61 12.72
N VAL A 626 -4.66 23.13 12.10
CA VAL A 626 -3.27 22.69 12.30
C VAL A 626 -2.84 22.89 13.75
N ASP A 627 -3.21 24.02 14.36
CA ASP A 627 -2.81 24.36 15.73
C ASP A 627 -3.52 23.48 16.76
N VAL A 628 -4.73 22.99 16.45
CA VAL A 628 -5.42 22.00 17.28
C VAL A 628 -4.61 20.69 17.28
N VAL A 629 -4.19 20.22 16.12
CA VAL A 629 -3.38 18.98 15.99
C VAL A 629 -2.04 19.15 16.73
N ARG A 630 -1.35 20.28 16.51
CA ARG A 630 -0.06 20.58 17.16
C ARG A 630 -0.18 20.62 18.68
N ARG A 631 -1.21 21.26 19.23
CA ARG A 631 -1.48 21.32 20.67
C ARG A 631 -1.67 19.93 21.26
N LEU A 632 -2.44 19.05 20.60
CA LEU A 632 -2.61 17.66 21.04
C LEU A 632 -1.29 16.89 21.02
N GLN A 633 -0.42 17.13 20.03
CA GLN A 633 0.92 16.55 19.97
C GLN A 633 1.82 17.08 21.08
N GLU A 634 1.73 18.37 21.42
CA GLU A 634 2.45 18.98 22.56
C GLU A 634 1.96 18.43 23.92
N GLU A 635 0.67 18.02 24.01
CA GLU A 635 0.14 17.27 25.15
C GLU A 635 0.69 15.82 25.25
N GLY A 636 1.57 15.42 24.34
CA GLY A 636 2.16 14.08 24.26
C GLY A 636 1.26 13.02 23.62
N ARG A 637 0.22 13.43 22.89
CA ARG A 637 -0.63 12.53 22.12
C ARG A 637 -0.02 12.19 20.78
N THR A 638 -0.26 10.98 20.30
CA THR A 638 0.02 10.60 18.91
C THR A 638 -1.28 10.69 18.13
N VAL A 639 -1.36 11.72 17.29
CA VAL A 639 -2.62 12.17 16.67
C VAL A 639 -2.79 11.59 15.28
N ALA A 640 -3.91 10.89 15.07
CA ALA A 640 -4.44 10.62 13.73
C ALA A 640 -5.46 11.71 13.36
N MET A 641 -5.49 12.16 12.10
CA MET A 641 -6.47 13.14 11.60
C MET A 641 -7.20 12.54 10.39
N VAL A 642 -8.53 12.65 10.38
CA VAL A 642 -9.36 12.26 9.22
C VAL A 642 -10.06 13.51 8.68
N GLY A 643 -9.93 13.76 7.38
CA GLY A 643 -10.56 14.88 6.71
C GLY A 643 -10.72 14.66 5.20
N ASP A 644 -11.48 15.52 4.53
CA ASP A 644 -11.78 15.43 3.11
C ASP A 644 -11.50 16.73 2.32
N GLY A 645 -11.38 17.86 2.99
CA GLY A 645 -11.31 19.18 2.38
C GLY A 645 -9.89 19.71 2.13
N VAL A 646 -9.82 20.75 1.27
CA VAL A 646 -8.58 21.55 1.12
C VAL A 646 -8.16 22.16 2.46
N ASN A 647 -9.16 22.53 3.27
CA ASN A 647 -8.99 23.12 4.60
C ASN A 647 -8.33 22.18 5.61
N ASP A 648 -8.37 20.87 5.34
CA ASP A 648 -7.81 19.85 6.22
C ASP A 648 -6.39 19.43 5.81
N ALA A 649 -5.97 19.75 4.58
CA ALA A 649 -4.70 19.31 4.02
C ALA A 649 -3.51 19.63 4.93
N ALA A 650 -3.45 20.84 5.48
CA ALA A 650 -2.39 21.25 6.39
C ALA A 650 -2.44 20.49 7.73
N ALA A 651 -3.64 20.22 8.27
CA ALA A 651 -3.85 19.47 9.51
C ALA A 651 -3.55 17.96 9.31
N LEU A 652 -3.93 17.39 8.14
CA LEU A 652 -3.57 16.02 7.73
C LEU A 652 -2.06 15.83 7.64
N ALA A 653 -1.35 16.79 7.03
CA ALA A 653 0.12 16.76 6.93
C ALA A 653 0.81 16.96 8.29
N GLN A 654 0.24 17.74 9.21
CA GLN A 654 0.78 17.96 10.56
C GLN A 654 0.59 16.75 11.47
N ALA A 655 -0.50 15.99 11.30
CA ALA A 655 -0.80 14.84 12.14
C ALA A 655 0.28 13.75 12.04
N ASP A 656 0.44 12.94 13.09
CA ASP A 656 1.32 11.78 13.07
C ASP A 656 0.82 10.72 12.08
N LEU A 657 -0.49 10.76 11.76
CA LEU A 657 -1.13 9.90 10.78
C LEU A 657 -2.29 10.65 10.11
N GLY A 658 -2.11 11.09 8.88
CA GLY A 658 -3.17 11.70 8.07
C GLY A 658 -3.99 10.66 7.30
N LEU A 659 -5.31 10.68 7.46
CA LEU A 659 -6.26 9.82 6.71
C LEU A 659 -7.15 10.72 5.85
N ALA A 660 -6.95 10.70 4.54
CA ALA A 660 -7.78 11.45 3.60
C ALA A 660 -8.97 10.60 3.13
N MET A 661 -10.17 11.20 3.11
CA MET A 661 -11.33 10.57 2.48
C MET A 661 -11.19 10.63 0.96
N GLY A 662 -11.42 9.53 0.26
CA GLY A 662 -11.27 9.45 -1.19
C GLY A 662 -12.33 10.23 -1.98
N THR A 663 -13.41 10.65 -1.30
CA THR A 663 -14.41 11.60 -1.82
C THR A 663 -13.96 13.06 -1.67
N GLY A 664 -12.83 13.29 -1.01
CA GLY A 664 -12.29 14.60 -0.74
C GLY A 664 -11.51 15.20 -1.91
N THR A 665 -10.87 16.34 -1.65
CA THR A 665 -10.08 17.06 -2.64
C THR A 665 -8.72 16.41 -2.91
N ASP A 666 -8.17 16.65 -4.09
CA ASP A 666 -6.81 16.15 -4.45
C ASP A 666 -5.75 16.61 -3.42
N ALA A 667 -5.88 17.84 -2.88
CA ALA A 667 -4.96 18.38 -1.87
C ALA A 667 -5.01 17.58 -0.55
N ALA A 668 -6.19 17.18 -0.09
CA ALA A 668 -6.35 16.34 1.10
C ALA A 668 -5.78 14.93 0.84
N ILE A 669 -6.05 14.34 -0.33
CA ILE A 669 -5.52 13.04 -0.74
C ILE A 669 -3.98 13.08 -0.80
N GLU A 670 -3.40 14.16 -1.31
CA GLU A 670 -1.95 14.31 -1.39
C GLU A 670 -1.30 14.52 -0.01
N ALA A 671 -1.97 15.22 0.89
CA ALA A 671 -1.49 15.48 2.24
C ALA A 671 -1.59 14.26 3.18
N GLY A 672 -2.60 13.38 2.98
CA GLY A 672 -2.83 12.23 3.85
C GLY A 672 -1.82 11.10 3.64
N ASP A 673 -1.49 10.37 4.69
CA ASP A 673 -0.66 9.14 4.69
C ASP A 673 -1.43 7.91 4.22
N LEU A 674 -2.72 7.89 4.54
CA LEU A 674 -3.68 6.88 4.13
C LEU A 674 -4.80 7.53 3.33
N THR A 675 -5.22 6.90 2.21
CA THR A 675 -6.39 7.35 1.46
C THR A 675 -7.49 6.29 1.58
N LEU A 676 -8.65 6.71 2.06
CA LEU A 676 -9.85 5.89 2.20
C LEU A 676 -10.73 6.11 0.96
N VAL A 677 -10.52 5.29 -0.07
CA VAL A 677 -11.20 5.44 -1.39
C VAL A 677 -12.72 5.37 -1.24
N ARG A 678 -13.20 4.53 -0.31
CA ARG A 678 -14.59 4.54 0.11
C ARG A 678 -14.85 5.78 0.95
N GLY A 679 -15.88 6.52 0.64
CA GLY A 679 -16.32 7.65 1.46
C GLY A 679 -16.91 7.24 2.82
N ASP A 680 -16.50 6.13 3.39
CA ASP A 680 -17.01 5.54 4.63
C ASP A 680 -15.96 5.57 5.75
N LEU A 681 -16.30 6.19 6.86
CA LEU A 681 -15.42 6.32 8.02
C LEU A 681 -15.07 4.96 8.67
N ARG A 682 -15.86 3.89 8.45
CA ARG A 682 -15.51 2.53 8.90
C ARG A 682 -14.20 2.04 8.29
N ALA A 683 -13.89 2.50 7.06
CA ALA A 683 -12.64 2.19 6.41
C ALA A 683 -11.41 2.70 7.19
N ALA A 684 -11.52 3.76 7.99
CA ALA A 684 -10.46 4.22 8.87
C ALA A 684 -10.10 3.18 9.94
N ALA A 685 -11.11 2.56 10.56
CA ALA A 685 -10.89 1.49 11.53
C ALA A 685 -10.24 0.26 10.88
N ASP A 686 -10.67 -0.12 9.67
CA ASP A 686 -10.06 -1.23 8.93
C ASP A 686 -8.64 -0.92 8.47
N ALA A 687 -8.34 0.32 8.06
CA ALA A 687 -7.01 0.78 7.72
C ALA A 687 -6.04 0.63 8.91
N ILE A 688 -6.49 1.05 10.10
CA ILE A 688 -5.71 0.93 11.34
C ILE A 688 -5.50 -0.54 11.72
N ARG A 689 -6.53 -1.39 11.64
CA ARG A 689 -6.43 -2.84 11.91
C ARG A 689 -5.45 -3.52 10.95
N LEU A 690 -5.59 -3.28 9.64
CA LEU A 690 -4.72 -3.85 8.61
C LEU A 690 -3.27 -3.41 8.78
N SER A 691 -3.04 -2.12 9.04
CA SER A 691 -1.71 -1.56 9.27
C SER A 691 -1.04 -2.17 10.49
N ARG A 692 -1.75 -2.26 11.62
CA ARG A 692 -1.27 -2.92 12.85
C ARG A 692 -0.96 -4.41 12.63
N ARG A 693 -1.82 -5.11 11.88
CA ARG A 693 -1.62 -6.53 11.53
C ARG A 693 -0.42 -6.73 10.63
N THR A 694 -0.24 -5.88 9.63
CA THR A 694 0.90 -5.91 8.70
C THR A 694 2.21 -5.68 9.44
N LEU A 695 2.27 -4.64 10.29
CA LEU A 695 3.44 -4.36 11.11
C LEU A 695 3.75 -5.49 12.10
N GLY A 696 2.73 -6.08 12.72
CA GLY A 696 2.87 -7.25 13.59
C GLY A 696 3.47 -8.44 12.85
N THR A 697 3.02 -8.69 11.61
CA THR A 697 3.57 -9.74 10.74
C THR A 697 5.03 -9.46 10.38
N ILE A 698 5.38 -8.20 10.04
CA ILE A 698 6.77 -7.79 9.77
C ILE A 698 7.66 -8.08 10.99
N LYS A 699 7.26 -7.63 12.18
CA LYS A 699 8.02 -7.84 13.41
C LYS A 699 8.18 -9.33 13.76
N GLY A 700 7.12 -10.12 13.60
CA GLY A 700 7.16 -11.56 13.78
C GLY A 700 8.12 -12.25 12.80
N ASN A 701 8.07 -11.86 11.54
CA ASN A 701 8.98 -12.38 10.51
C ASN A 701 10.44 -12.04 10.81
N LEU A 702 10.72 -10.79 11.19
CA LEU A 702 12.07 -10.37 11.58
C LEU A 702 12.58 -11.14 12.80
N PHE A 703 11.75 -11.29 13.83
CA PHE A 703 12.10 -12.07 15.02
C PHE A 703 12.49 -13.50 14.64
N TRP A 704 11.65 -14.21 13.90
CA TRP A 704 11.93 -15.60 13.52
C TRP A 704 13.12 -15.73 12.58
N ALA A 705 13.32 -14.76 11.66
CA ALA A 705 14.47 -14.75 10.74
C ALA A 705 15.81 -14.62 11.47
N PHE A 706 15.85 -14.03 12.67
CA PHE A 706 17.06 -13.93 13.51
C PHE A 706 17.14 -15.01 14.58
N ALA A 707 16.04 -15.32 15.25
CA ALA A 707 16.04 -16.11 16.46
C ALA A 707 16.63 -17.52 16.25
N TYR A 708 16.26 -18.18 15.15
CA TYR A 708 16.78 -19.51 14.88
C TYR A 708 18.28 -19.50 14.56
N ASN A 709 18.78 -18.46 13.83
CA ASN A 709 20.21 -18.31 13.52
C ASN A 709 21.02 -18.12 14.79
N VAL A 710 20.59 -17.21 15.67
CA VAL A 710 21.27 -16.94 16.94
C VAL A 710 21.26 -18.17 17.85
N ALA A 711 20.14 -18.90 17.91
CA ALA A 711 20.04 -20.13 18.72
C ALA A 711 20.88 -21.29 18.16
N ALA A 712 21.01 -21.41 16.84
CA ALA A 712 21.73 -22.49 16.20
C ALA A 712 23.25 -22.25 16.06
N LEU A 713 23.73 -21.00 16.11
CA LEU A 713 25.15 -20.66 16.04
C LEU A 713 26.01 -21.34 17.10
N PRO A 714 25.65 -21.35 18.41
CA PRO A 714 26.39 -22.08 19.44
C PRO A 714 26.43 -23.58 19.18
N LEU A 715 25.34 -24.18 18.70
CA LEU A 715 25.27 -25.59 18.37
C LEU A 715 26.18 -25.93 17.19
N ALA A 716 26.23 -25.08 16.16
CA ALA A 716 27.14 -25.23 15.04
C ALA A 716 28.61 -25.10 15.48
N ALA A 717 28.93 -24.10 16.30
CA ALA A 717 30.29 -23.90 16.82
C ALA A 717 30.74 -25.05 17.74
N ALA A 718 29.81 -25.64 18.51
CA ALA A 718 30.05 -26.81 19.34
C ALA A 718 30.13 -28.14 18.56
N GLY A 719 29.94 -28.12 17.24
CA GLY A 719 29.98 -29.34 16.41
C GLY A 719 28.72 -30.22 16.56
N LEU A 720 27.64 -29.68 17.06
CA LEU A 720 26.36 -30.38 17.26
C LEU A 720 25.39 -30.23 16.11
N LEU A 721 25.76 -29.49 15.07
CA LEU A 721 24.89 -29.18 13.93
C LEU A 721 25.59 -29.53 12.61
N ASN A 722 25.02 -30.46 11.89
CA ASN A 722 25.49 -30.82 10.54
C ASN A 722 25.14 -29.69 9.54
N PRO A 723 26.05 -29.32 8.60
CA PRO A 723 25.83 -28.32 7.55
C PRO A 723 24.56 -28.52 6.71
N MET A 724 24.14 -29.75 6.43
CA MET A 724 22.90 -30.04 5.70
C MET A 724 21.65 -29.64 6.50
N ILE A 725 21.63 -29.96 7.80
CA ILE A 725 20.51 -29.58 8.69
C ILE A 725 20.42 -28.06 8.77
N ALA A 726 21.57 -27.37 8.84
CA ALA A 726 21.65 -25.92 8.79
C ALA A 726 21.02 -25.35 7.51
N GLY A 727 21.36 -25.91 6.34
CA GLY A 727 20.80 -25.52 5.05
C GLY A 727 19.29 -25.74 4.95
N ALA A 728 18.79 -26.87 5.44
CA ALA A 728 17.36 -27.18 5.50
C ALA A 728 16.60 -26.22 6.40
N ALA A 729 17.13 -25.89 7.58
CA ALA A 729 16.55 -24.93 8.51
C ALA A 729 16.40 -23.52 7.87
N MET A 730 17.41 -23.06 7.11
CA MET A 730 17.36 -21.80 6.38
C MET A 730 16.27 -21.78 5.30
N ALA A 731 16.15 -22.84 4.51
CA ALA A 731 15.11 -22.96 3.49
C ALA A 731 13.72 -22.94 4.14
N PHE A 732 13.53 -23.67 5.24
CA PHE A 732 12.28 -23.68 6.00
C PHE A 732 11.92 -22.29 6.55
N SER A 733 12.89 -21.55 7.09
CA SER A 733 12.70 -20.19 7.58
C SER A 733 12.20 -19.25 6.48
N SER A 734 12.75 -19.32 5.27
CA SER A 734 12.31 -18.51 4.14
C SER A 734 10.86 -18.83 3.74
N VAL A 735 10.50 -20.11 3.69
CA VAL A 735 9.12 -20.57 3.40
C VAL A 735 8.16 -20.11 4.50
N PHE A 736 8.57 -20.18 5.76
CA PHE A 736 7.76 -19.72 6.90
C PHE A 736 7.45 -18.23 6.81
N VAL A 737 8.46 -17.38 6.58
CA VAL A 737 8.30 -15.92 6.48
C VAL A 737 7.35 -15.55 5.34
N VAL A 738 7.49 -16.19 4.18
CA VAL A 738 6.58 -15.98 3.05
C VAL A 738 5.16 -16.46 3.38
N GLY A 739 5.01 -17.67 3.93
CA GLY A 739 3.72 -18.23 4.33
C GLY A 739 2.99 -17.35 5.34
N ASN A 740 3.72 -16.86 6.36
CA ASN A 740 3.17 -15.95 7.36
C ASN A 740 2.72 -14.61 6.75
N SER A 741 3.48 -14.05 5.81
CA SER A 741 3.11 -12.83 5.09
C SER A 741 1.86 -13.03 4.21
N LEU A 742 1.73 -14.18 3.53
CA LEU A 742 0.57 -14.49 2.68
C LEU A 742 -0.74 -14.59 3.47
N ARG A 743 -0.71 -14.84 4.79
CA ARG A 743 -1.91 -14.82 5.65
C ARG A 743 -2.62 -13.46 5.67
N LEU A 744 -1.90 -12.37 5.36
CA LEU A 744 -2.50 -11.03 5.26
C LEU A 744 -3.51 -10.92 4.11
N ARG A 745 -3.45 -11.77 3.09
CA ARG A 745 -4.47 -11.83 2.01
C ARG A 745 -5.87 -12.15 2.53
N GLY A 746 -5.95 -12.96 3.58
CA GLY A 746 -7.21 -13.34 4.23
C GLY A 746 -7.67 -12.35 5.30
N PHE A 747 -7.15 -11.12 5.32
CA PHE A 747 -7.62 -10.09 6.25
C PHE A 747 -9.08 -9.73 5.93
N PRO A 748 -10.04 -9.98 6.85
CA PRO A 748 -11.43 -9.61 6.64
C PRO A 748 -11.63 -8.13 6.94
N PRO A 749 -12.42 -7.39 6.13
CA PRO A 749 -12.99 -6.13 6.59
C PRO A 749 -13.84 -6.40 7.83
N ALA A 750 -14.02 -5.43 8.68
CA ALA A 750 -15.01 -5.55 9.74
C ALA A 750 -16.40 -5.42 9.09
N ASP A 751 -17.25 -6.42 9.28
CA ASP A 751 -18.65 -6.46 8.82
C ASP A 751 -19.46 -5.29 9.41
#